data_7f4252531a8c56f87c4410cc2d604bc3
#
_entry.id   7f4252531a8c56f87c4410cc2d604bc3
#
_cell.length_a   1.000
_cell.length_b   1.000
_cell.length_c   1.000
_cell.angle_alpha   90.00
_cell.angle_beta   90.00
_cell.angle_gamma   90.00
#
_symmetry.space_group_name_H-M   'P 1'
#
loop_
_entity.id
_entity.type
_entity.pdbx_description
1 polymer ?
#
loop_
_entity_poly.entity_id
_entity_poly.type
_entity_poly.pdbx_seq_one_letter_code
_entity_poly.pdbx_strand_id
1 'polypeptide(L)'
;MSKTYIPKDYPDRIRRLRAKLGLSQSRLAELLGVSFTSVNRWENGKSRPNRLAWGQMLRAEQEGLGGFTKPPISVGSFQVGGTLAVAESREEYRASTTAAQEINFTSPPEVVRLIVEAERLTYGHLFSPAFATETSLIDPLPHQRIAVYDHMLLQPRLRFLLADDAGAGKTIMAGLYIREMLTRRLVRRVLIVPPAGLVGNWQRELRTLFSLPCKIVTGADARAGNPFTGPRSDLVIVSVDTLCGAPTFARLRDPAVEPYDLAVFDEAHKLAADRNPDFTVYKTDRYRLAEAIAGATDDPDWMLPWCCHHLLLLTATPHMGKDFPYFCLWRLLEPEALATVDAFNAYPPEARRRHFLRRTKEEMVRFDGTPIYPKRESRTLSYDLGPAEQRLYDETTAYIRTYYNRARILNRSAARLAMSIFQRRLASSTYALLRSLERRLGKLDGLIEEIRSGRLTEEQLTAFQRKIDKTPDVFDRLTADEEEPQEGREQNEVAEDQLLTGVVATSLAELQAERVQVEDLLGLARQVLAAGEEAKFEKLREVLQDEHFREEKILIFTEHRDTLDFLVRRLEGMGYAGRIAFIHGGMDYQEREAQVEFFKKPVREGGANLMVATDAAGEGINLQFCWLMVNYDIPWN
;
A
#
# COMPACT_ATOMS: atom_id res chain seq x y z
N MET A 1 -22.31 -34.95 -4.86
CA MET A 1 -21.06 -35.02 -4.08
C MET A 1 -21.36 -34.98 -2.61
N SER A 2 -21.05 -36.03 -1.87
CA SER A 2 -21.39 -36.19 -0.44
C SER A 2 -20.67 -35.10 0.38
N LYS A 3 -21.45 -34.34 1.15
CA LYS A 3 -20.89 -33.38 2.13
C LYS A 3 -20.05 -34.20 3.12
N THR A 4 -18.73 -34.02 3.10
CA THR A 4 -17.77 -34.66 4.00
C THR A 4 -18.01 -34.10 5.41
N TYR A 5 -18.91 -34.72 6.14
CA TYR A 5 -19.23 -34.35 7.53
C TYR A 5 -18.08 -34.82 8.43
N ILE A 6 -17.56 -33.93 9.28
CA ILE A 6 -16.55 -34.27 10.28
C ILE A 6 -17.29 -34.66 11.56
N PRO A 7 -17.26 -35.96 11.96
CA PRO A 7 -18.00 -36.45 13.11
C PRO A 7 -17.40 -35.94 14.43
N LYS A 8 -18.16 -36.00 15.51
CA LYS A 8 -17.70 -35.47 16.82
C LYS A 8 -16.55 -36.28 17.43
N ASP A 9 -16.38 -37.52 17.04
CA ASP A 9 -15.33 -38.47 17.48
C ASP A 9 -14.06 -38.38 16.64
N TYR A 10 -13.90 -37.29 15.82
CA TYR A 10 -12.72 -37.08 14.97
C TYR A 10 -11.37 -37.19 15.70
N PRO A 11 -11.22 -36.79 16.98
CA PRO A 11 -9.93 -36.86 17.66
C PRO A 11 -9.46 -38.32 17.81
N ASP A 12 -10.38 -39.20 18.24
CA ASP A 12 -10.06 -40.61 18.43
C ASP A 12 -9.85 -41.34 17.11
N ARG A 13 -10.54 -40.90 16.06
CA ARG A 13 -10.38 -41.44 14.72
C ARG A 13 -9.03 -41.09 14.13
N ILE A 14 -8.55 -39.87 14.34
CA ILE A 14 -7.19 -39.43 13.92
C ILE A 14 -6.13 -40.24 14.65
N ARG A 15 -6.26 -40.43 15.97
CA ARG A 15 -5.29 -41.23 16.76
C ARG A 15 -5.27 -42.69 16.27
N ARG A 16 -6.44 -43.31 16.02
CA ARG A 16 -6.51 -44.68 15.49
C ARG A 16 -5.87 -44.79 14.10
N LEU A 17 -6.14 -43.85 13.19
CA LEU A 17 -5.54 -43.82 11.87
C LEU A 17 -4.01 -43.71 11.96
N ARG A 18 -3.52 -42.83 12.79
CA ARG A 18 -2.10 -42.66 13.02
C ARG A 18 -1.43 -43.91 13.59
N ALA A 19 -2.05 -44.52 14.58
CA ALA A 19 -1.59 -45.77 15.18
C ALA A 19 -1.61 -46.94 14.17
N LYS A 20 -2.68 -47.06 13.36
CA LYS A 20 -2.81 -48.06 12.30
C LYS A 20 -1.72 -47.96 11.26
N LEU A 21 -1.30 -46.73 10.92
CA LEU A 21 -0.28 -46.47 9.90
C LEU A 21 1.15 -46.36 10.47
N GLY A 22 1.34 -46.51 11.77
CA GLY A 22 2.65 -46.45 12.44
C GLY A 22 3.29 -45.05 12.37
N LEU A 23 2.47 -43.96 12.30
CA LEU A 23 2.96 -42.59 12.10
C LEU A 23 3.12 -41.88 13.43
N SER A 24 4.18 -41.03 13.52
CA SER A 24 4.26 -39.99 14.55
C SER A 24 3.33 -38.83 14.21
N GLN A 25 2.96 -37.98 15.19
CA GLN A 25 2.18 -36.75 14.92
C GLN A 25 2.87 -35.84 13.91
N SER A 26 4.20 -35.70 14.01
CA SER A 26 5.01 -34.91 13.07
C SER A 26 4.95 -35.49 11.66
N ARG A 27 5.01 -36.80 11.53
CA ARG A 27 4.96 -37.46 10.19
C ARG A 27 3.57 -37.37 9.58
N LEU A 28 2.51 -37.47 10.40
CA LEU A 28 1.13 -37.27 9.91
C LEU A 28 0.94 -35.80 9.47
N ALA A 29 1.48 -34.85 10.21
CA ALA A 29 1.43 -33.43 9.85
C ALA A 29 2.11 -33.16 8.50
N GLU A 30 3.29 -33.71 8.29
CA GLU A 30 4.03 -33.64 7.04
C GLU A 30 3.26 -34.20 5.84
N LEU A 31 2.66 -35.39 6.00
CA LEU A 31 1.87 -36.05 4.94
C LEU A 31 0.60 -35.28 4.59
N LEU A 32 0.01 -34.58 5.56
CA LEU A 32 -1.18 -33.75 5.38
C LEU A 32 -0.84 -32.31 4.93
N GLY A 33 0.43 -31.94 4.93
CA GLY A 33 0.87 -30.57 4.62
C GLY A 33 0.40 -29.53 5.67
N VAL A 34 0.33 -29.93 6.95
CA VAL A 34 -0.10 -29.05 8.07
C VAL A 34 0.96 -29.02 9.17
N SER A 35 0.82 -28.10 10.12
CA SER A 35 1.75 -28.04 11.26
C SER A 35 1.51 -29.20 12.24
N PHE A 36 2.57 -29.60 12.94
CA PHE A 36 2.49 -30.52 14.07
C PHE A 36 1.44 -30.09 15.11
N THR A 37 1.39 -28.76 15.37
CA THR A 37 0.45 -28.17 16.31
C THR A 37 -1.01 -28.38 15.88
N SER A 38 -1.30 -28.36 14.59
CA SER A 38 -2.63 -28.62 14.04
C SER A 38 -3.06 -30.06 14.33
N VAL A 39 -2.20 -31.04 14.06
CA VAL A 39 -2.49 -32.44 14.35
C VAL A 39 -2.67 -32.68 15.85
N ASN A 40 -1.83 -32.11 16.68
CA ASN A 40 -1.92 -32.20 18.13
C ASN A 40 -3.22 -31.58 18.66
N ARG A 41 -3.65 -30.43 18.13
CA ARG A 41 -4.92 -29.80 18.49
C ARG A 41 -6.14 -30.64 18.06
N TRP A 42 -6.07 -31.25 16.89
CA TRP A 42 -7.12 -32.15 16.43
C TRP A 42 -7.26 -33.41 17.31
N GLU A 43 -6.13 -34.04 17.61
CA GLU A 43 -6.13 -35.24 18.50
C GLU A 43 -6.57 -34.92 19.93
N ASN A 44 -6.43 -33.69 20.39
CA ASN A 44 -6.89 -33.25 21.70
C ASN A 44 -8.27 -32.56 21.69
N GLY A 45 -8.95 -32.56 20.54
CA GLY A 45 -10.30 -32.00 20.42
C GLY A 45 -10.38 -30.46 20.50
N LYS A 46 -9.22 -29.76 20.48
CA LYS A 46 -9.15 -28.31 20.62
C LYS A 46 -9.49 -27.53 19.34
N SER A 47 -9.41 -28.16 18.17
CA SER A 47 -9.84 -27.62 16.89
C SER A 47 -10.21 -28.76 15.94
N ARG A 48 -11.05 -28.49 14.95
CA ARG A 48 -11.43 -29.47 13.93
C ARG A 48 -10.46 -29.42 12.74
N PRO A 49 -10.16 -30.59 12.11
CA PRO A 49 -9.40 -30.59 10.87
C PRO A 49 -10.19 -29.87 9.76
N ASN A 50 -9.47 -29.25 8.83
CA ASN A 50 -10.10 -28.70 7.64
C ASN A 50 -10.62 -29.84 6.72
N ARG A 51 -11.53 -29.50 5.80
CA ARG A 51 -12.17 -30.50 4.91
C ARG A 51 -11.17 -31.24 4.04
N LEU A 52 -10.08 -30.57 3.62
CA LEU A 52 -9.06 -31.19 2.79
C LEU A 52 -8.27 -32.24 3.56
N ALA A 53 -7.75 -31.90 4.72
CA ALA A 53 -7.02 -32.82 5.60
C ALA A 53 -7.92 -33.98 6.05
N TRP A 54 -9.19 -33.71 6.38
CA TRP A 54 -10.14 -34.74 6.71
C TRP A 54 -10.40 -35.69 5.54
N GLY A 55 -10.55 -35.17 4.32
CA GLY A 55 -10.70 -35.98 3.11
C GLY A 55 -9.49 -36.85 2.80
N GLN A 56 -8.27 -36.33 3.04
CA GLN A 56 -7.03 -37.11 2.89
C GLN A 56 -6.93 -38.22 3.94
N MET A 57 -7.30 -37.92 5.19
CA MET A 57 -7.33 -38.91 6.25
C MET A 57 -8.36 -40.04 5.99
N LEU A 58 -9.54 -39.72 5.46
CA LEU A 58 -10.53 -40.73 5.07
C LEU A 58 -10.03 -41.65 3.94
N ARG A 59 -9.30 -41.10 2.98
CA ARG A 59 -8.66 -41.90 1.92
C ARG A 59 -7.56 -42.78 2.49
N ALA A 60 -6.70 -42.22 3.36
CA ALA A 60 -5.65 -42.97 4.01
C ALA A 60 -6.18 -44.09 4.93
N GLU A 61 -7.38 -43.95 5.45
CA GLU A 61 -8.06 -45.04 6.19
C GLU A 61 -8.37 -46.27 5.32
N GLN A 62 -8.66 -46.04 4.01
CA GLN A 62 -8.99 -47.07 3.02
C GLN A 62 -7.76 -47.59 2.27
N GLU A 63 -6.85 -46.71 1.89
CA GLU A 63 -5.76 -46.95 0.95
C GLU A 63 -4.38 -47.02 1.63
N GLY A 64 -4.32 -46.83 2.95
CA GLY A 64 -3.06 -46.76 3.69
C GLY A 64 -2.26 -45.49 3.38
N LEU A 65 -0.92 -45.58 3.37
CA LEU A 65 -0.03 -44.43 3.10
C LEU A 65 -0.24 -43.81 1.70
N GLY A 66 -0.74 -44.60 0.71
CA GLY A 66 -1.05 -44.10 -0.61
C GLY A 66 -2.19 -43.07 -0.64
N GLY A 67 -3.09 -43.08 0.35
CA GLY A 67 -4.20 -42.15 0.46
C GLY A 67 -3.79 -40.69 0.77
N PHE A 68 -2.52 -40.45 1.16
CA PHE A 68 -1.96 -39.11 1.35
C PHE A 68 -1.31 -38.54 0.10
N THR A 69 -1.11 -39.33 -0.95
CA THR A 69 -0.63 -38.80 -2.23
C THR A 69 -1.68 -37.81 -2.75
N LYS A 70 -1.23 -36.61 -3.18
CA LYS A 70 -2.11 -35.68 -3.91
C LYS A 70 -2.76 -36.49 -5.02
N PRO A 71 -4.11 -36.44 -5.19
CA PRO A 71 -4.70 -36.97 -6.37
C PRO A 71 -3.97 -36.33 -7.56
N PRO A 72 -3.65 -37.04 -8.62
CA PRO A 72 -3.30 -36.37 -9.86
C PRO A 72 -4.38 -35.31 -10.05
N ILE A 73 -3.97 -34.07 -10.29
CA ILE A 73 -4.90 -32.97 -10.53
C ILE A 73 -5.86 -33.53 -11.56
N SER A 74 -7.08 -33.84 -11.14
CA SER A 74 -8.13 -34.17 -12.09
C SER A 74 -8.33 -32.85 -12.82
N VAL A 75 -7.64 -32.72 -13.93
CA VAL A 75 -8.05 -31.80 -14.97
C VAL A 75 -9.52 -32.08 -15.10
N GLY A 76 -10.34 -31.14 -14.60
CA GLY A 76 -11.79 -31.28 -14.64
C GLY A 76 -12.11 -31.70 -16.05
N SER A 77 -12.63 -32.90 -16.20
CA SER A 77 -13.13 -33.35 -17.47
C SER A 77 -14.21 -32.36 -17.84
N PHE A 78 -13.87 -31.41 -18.70
CA PHE A 78 -14.85 -30.73 -19.49
C PHE A 78 -15.57 -31.83 -20.24
N GLN A 79 -16.72 -32.23 -19.79
CA GLN A 79 -17.69 -32.95 -20.60
C GLN A 79 -18.21 -31.97 -21.64
N VAL A 80 -17.39 -31.69 -22.63
CA VAL A 80 -17.91 -31.31 -23.93
C VAL A 80 -18.43 -32.63 -24.50
N GLY A 81 -19.74 -32.68 -24.75
CA GLY A 81 -20.35 -33.83 -25.41
C GLY A 81 -19.55 -34.16 -26.68
N GLY A 82 -18.80 -35.24 -26.66
CA GLY A 82 -17.87 -35.61 -27.74
C GLY A 82 -16.74 -36.53 -27.32
N THR A 83 -16.83 -37.18 -26.13
CA THR A 83 -15.79 -38.12 -25.66
C THR A 83 -15.55 -39.33 -26.61
N LEU A 84 -16.50 -39.64 -27.48
CA LEU A 84 -16.36 -40.65 -28.53
C LEU A 84 -15.53 -40.10 -29.71
N ALA A 85 -15.65 -38.84 -30.07
CA ALA A 85 -14.92 -38.25 -31.19
C ALA A 85 -13.40 -38.12 -30.92
N VAL A 86 -13.00 -37.91 -29.65
CA VAL A 86 -11.58 -37.81 -29.26
C VAL A 86 -10.89 -39.19 -29.22
N ALA A 87 -11.64 -40.26 -28.91
CA ALA A 87 -11.12 -41.62 -28.94
C ALA A 87 -10.98 -42.12 -30.40
N GLU A 88 -11.98 -41.81 -31.23
CA GLU A 88 -11.93 -42.15 -32.67
C GLU A 88 -10.82 -41.36 -33.40
N SER A 89 -10.64 -40.09 -33.07
CA SER A 89 -9.55 -39.31 -33.66
C SER A 89 -8.15 -39.77 -33.20
N ARG A 90 -8.02 -40.39 -32.01
CA ARG A 90 -6.76 -40.99 -31.59
C ARG A 90 -6.44 -42.33 -32.28
N GLU A 91 -7.46 -43.12 -32.58
CA GLU A 91 -7.27 -44.34 -33.35
C GLU A 91 -7.02 -44.06 -34.84
N GLU A 92 -7.71 -43.10 -35.43
CA GLU A 92 -7.42 -42.63 -36.79
C GLU A 92 -6.03 -42.00 -36.88
N TYR A 93 -5.57 -41.24 -35.85
CA TYR A 93 -4.22 -40.68 -35.83
C TYR A 93 -3.14 -41.74 -35.64
N ARG A 94 -3.41 -42.83 -34.93
CA ARG A 94 -2.50 -43.99 -34.84
C ARG A 94 -2.52 -44.84 -36.10
N ALA A 95 -3.63 -44.95 -36.79
CA ALA A 95 -3.73 -45.68 -38.06
C ALA A 95 -3.08 -44.91 -39.23
N SER A 96 -3.07 -43.58 -39.18
CA SER A 96 -2.39 -42.76 -40.21
C SER A 96 -0.87 -42.65 -40.04
N THR A 97 -0.33 -43.01 -38.86
CA THR A 97 1.14 -43.01 -38.62
C THR A 97 1.88 -44.23 -39.14
N THR A 98 1.18 -45.20 -39.74
CA THR A 98 1.83 -46.38 -40.38
C THR A 98 2.19 -46.19 -41.86
N ALA A 99 1.75 -45.13 -42.53
CA ALA A 99 2.35 -44.67 -43.76
C ALA A 99 3.45 -43.66 -43.39
N ALA A 100 4.70 -43.95 -43.70
CA ALA A 100 5.79 -42.99 -43.53
C ALA A 100 5.38 -41.67 -44.20
N GLN A 101 4.87 -40.71 -43.39
CA GLN A 101 4.65 -39.37 -43.87
C GLN A 101 6.03 -38.80 -44.20
N GLU A 102 6.33 -38.66 -45.48
CA GLU A 102 7.49 -37.90 -45.92
C GLU A 102 7.43 -36.51 -45.27
N ILE A 103 8.46 -36.16 -44.53
CA ILE A 103 8.55 -34.84 -43.87
C ILE A 103 8.51 -33.81 -45.00
N ASN A 104 7.45 -33.05 -45.03
CA ASN A 104 7.24 -32.00 -46.02
C ASN A 104 7.91 -30.70 -45.57
N PHE A 105 9.00 -30.33 -46.25
CA PHE A 105 9.72 -29.07 -46.01
C PHE A 105 9.22 -27.89 -46.88
N THR A 106 8.05 -28.01 -47.53
CA THR A 106 7.52 -26.99 -48.45
C THR A 106 6.66 -25.93 -47.75
N SER A 107 6.45 -26.05 -46.44
CA SER A 107 5.71 -25.03 -45.70
C SER A 107 6.46 -23.69 -45.70
N PRO A 108 5.76 -22.55 -45.85
CA PRO A 108 6.38 -21.23 -45.77
C PRO A 108 7.17 -21.07 -44.48
N PRO A 109 8.42 -20.56 -44.53
CA PRO A 109 9.26 -20.39 -43.32
C PRO A 109 8.59 -19.61 -42.20
N GLU A 110 7.73 -18.65 -42.54
CA GLU A 110 6.97 -17.85 -41.58
C GLU A 110 5.95 -18.67 -40.78
N VAL A 111 5.30 -19.64 -41.44
CA VAL A 111 4.35 -20.55 -40.78
C VAL A 111 5.10 -21.49 -39.82
N VAL A 112 6.23 -22.03 -40.23
CA VAL A 112 7.07 -22.89 -39.40
C VAL A 112 7.56 -22.10 -38.18
N ARG A 113 8.03 -20.87 -38.38
CA ARG A 113 8.47 -19.97 -37.30
C ARG A 113 7.34 -19.67 -36.33
N LEU A 114 6.13 -19.39 -36.82
CA LEU A 114 4.97 -19.13 -36.01
C LEU A 114 4.58 -20.34 -35.15
N ILE A 115 4.59 -21.54 -35.72
CA ILE A 115 4.28 -22.78 -34.99
C ILE A 115 5.34 -23.05 -33.93
N VAL A 116 6.62 -22.95 -34.26
CA VAL A 116 7.72 -23.15 -33.30
C VAL A 116 7.63 -22.15 -32.15
N GLU A 117 7.32 -20.87 -32.43
CA GLU A 117 7.17 -19.88 -31.42
C GLU A 117 5.92 -20.10 -30.55
N ALA A 118 4.81 -20.55 -31.14
CA ALA A 118 3.61 -20.92 -30.39
C ALA A 118 3.86 -22.10 -29.44
N GLU A 119 4.59 -23.13 -29.90
CA GLU A 119 5.01 -24.27 -29.07
C GLU A 119 5.98 -23.82 -27.97
N ARG A 120 6.93 -22.94 -28.26
CA ARG A 120 7.85 -22.37 -27.28
C ARG A 120 7.09 -21.60 -26.21
N LEU A 121 6.13 -20.77 -26.59
CA LEU A 121 5.31 -20.01 -25.63
C LEU A 121 4.39 -20.91 -24.80
N THR A 122 3.94 -22.02 -25.36
CA THR A 122 3.03 -22.94 -24.67
C THR A 122 3.76 -23.86 -23.68
N TYR A 123 4.93 -24.35 -24.04
CA TYR A 123 5.65 -25.39 -23.29
C TYR A 123 7.02 -24.96 -22.77
N GLY A 124 7.48 -23.75 -23.10
CA GLY A 124 8.81 -23.27 -22.71
C GLY A 124 9.05 -23.26 -21.20
N HIS A 125 7.99 -23.04 -20.41
CA HIS A 125 8.05 -23.09 -18.94
C HIS A 125 8.42 -24.48 -18.38
N LEU A 126 8.31 -25.55 -19.17
CA LEU A 126 8.74 -26.90 -18.76
C LEU A 126 10.27 -27.07 -18.86
N PHE A 127 10.93 -26.27 -19.70
CA PHE A 127 12.35 -26.36 -19.98
C PHE A 127 13.16 -25.20 -19.36
N SER A 128 12.53 -24.01 -19.22
CA SER A 128 13.16 -22.85 -18.62
C SER A 128 12.54 -22.55 -17.24
N PRO A 129 13.32 -22.62 -16.16
CA PRO A 129 12.83 -22.26 -14.82
C PRO A 129 12.52 -20.77 -14.68
N ALA A 130 13.01 -19.93 -15.59
CA ALA A 130 12.85 -18.47 -15.59
C ALA A 130 12.12 -17.97 -16.84
N PHE A 131 11.11 -18.70 -17.29
CA PHE A 131 10.46 -18.45 -18.58
C PHE A 131 9.73 -17.09 -18.65
N ALA A 132 9.17 -16.61 -17.54
CA ALA A 132 8.56 -15.29 -17.52
C ALA A 132 9.59 -14.17 -17.75
N THR A 133 10.83 -14.33 -17.29
CA THR A 133 11.91 -13.37 -17.60
C THR A 133 12.19 -13.29 -19.10
N GLU A 134 12.18 -14.44 -19.80
CA GLU A 134 12.43 -14.48 -21.24
C GLU A 134 11.27 -13.92 -22.08
N THR A 135 10.05 -13.97 -21.57
CA THR A 135 8.82 -13.55 -22.28
C THR A 135 8.30 -12.19 -21.85
N SER A 136 8.89 -11.56 -20.85
CA SER A 136 8.55 -10.21 -20.39
C SER A 136 9.32 -9.15 -21.17
N LEU A 137 8.75 -7.95 -21.25
CA LEU A 137 9.37 -6.79 -21.91
C LEU A 137 10.29 -5.99 -20.95
N ILE A 138 10.81 -6.64 -19.94
CA ILE A 138 11.75 -6.09 -18.97
C ILE A 138 12.89 -7.09 -18.74
N ASP A 139 14.09 -6.57 -18.54
CA ASP A 139 15.23 -7.35 -18.05
C ASP A 139 15.34 -7.16 -16.52
N PRO A 140 14.87 -8.14 -15.72
CA PRO A 140 14.85 -7.97 -14.27
C PRO A 140 16.26 -7.95 -13.69
N LEU A 141 16.47 -7.06 -12.72
CA LEU A 141 17.71 -6.92 -11.98
C LEU A 141 18.00 -8.17 -11.12
N PRO A 142 19.27 -8.45 -10.76
CA PRO A 142 19.65 -9.64 -10.02
C PRO A 142 18.83 -9.86 -8.74
N HIS A 143 18.65 -8.83 -7.94
CA HIS A 143 17.87 -8.91 -6.72
C HIS A 143 16.39 -9.24 -6.98
N GLN A 144 15.82 -8.77 -8.10
CA GLN A 144 14.43 -9.08 -8.48
C GLN A 144 14.28 -10.54 -8.88
N ARG A 145 15.24 -11.07 -9.64
CA ARG A 145 15.27 -12.49 -10.01
C ARG A 145 15.42 -13.39 -8.80
N ILE A 146 16.37 -13.09 -7.90
CA ILE A 146 16.59 -13.83 -6.66
C ILE A 146 15.30 -13.87 -5.81
N ALA A 147 14.59 -12.73 -5.65
CA ALA A 147 13.35 -12.71 -4.89
C ALA A 147 12.31 -13.69 -5.46
N VAL A 148 12.15 -13.72 -6.77
CA VAL A 148 11.11 -14.53 -7.40
C VAL A 148 11.54 -16.01 -7.51
N TYR A 149 12.74 -16.29 -8.02
CA TYR A 149 13.15 -17.66 -8.36
C TYR A 149 13.74 -18.43 -7.17
N ASP A 150 14.46 -17.75 -6.26
CA ASP A 150 15.14 -18.42 -5.15
C ASP A 150 14.32 -18.38 -3.85
N HIS A 151 13.32 -17.49 -3.74
CA HIS A 151 12.49 -17.37 -2.54
C HIS A 151 11.02 -17.68 -2.80
N MET A 152 10.37 -17.01 -3.76
CA MET A 152 8.92 -17.07 -3.89
C MET A 152 8.44 -18.34 -4.62
N LEU A 153 9.03 -18.68 -5.75
CA LEU A 153 8.62 -19.84 -6.56
C LEU A 153 8.95 -21.19 -5.93
N LEU A 154 9.89 -21.25 -5.00
CA LEU A 154 10.21 -22.49 -4.27
C LEU A 154 9.12 -22.89 -3.27
N GLN A 155 8.16 -22.02 -3.00
CA GLN A 155 7.10 -22.28 -2.05
C GLN A 155 5.85 -22.85 -2.73
N PRO A 156 5.41 -24.06 -2.39
CA PRO A 156 4.18 -24.63 -2.98
C PRO A 156 2.92 -23.84 -2.60
N ARG A 157 2.96 -23.14 -1.47
CA ARG A 157 1.95 -22.18 -1.02
C ARG A 157 2.66 -20.92 -0.60
N LEU A 158 2.61 -19.89 -1.43
CA LEU A 158 3.23 -18.61 -1.11
C LEU A 158 2.44 -17.90 -0.02
N ARG A 159 3.10 -17.62 1.10
CA ARG A 159 2.66 -16.73 2.17
C ARG A 159 3.86 -15.87 2.51
N PHE A 160 3.98 -14.71 1.86
CA PHE A 160 5.24 -14.01 1.77
C PHE A 160 5.09 -12.49 1.99
N LEU A 161 6.00 -11.94 2.79
CA LEU A 161 6.16 -10.51 3.01
C LEU A 161 7.46 -10.06 2.33
N LEU A 162 7.33 -9.35 1.22
CA LEU A 162 8.44 -8.74 0.49
C LEU A 162 8.64 -7.30 0.98
N ALA A 163 9.72 -7.08 1.72
CA ALA A 163 9.96 -5.85 2.45
C ALA A 163 11.22 -5.10 1.98
N ASP A 164 11.59 -5.25 0.71
CA ASP A 164 12.69 -4.51 0.10
C ASP A 164 12.43 -2.99 0.12
N ASP A 165 13.49 -2.21 0.18
CA ASP A 165 13.43 -0.76 0.21
C ASP A 165 12.55 -0.15 -0.90
N ALA A 166 12.06 1.07 -0.67
CA ALA A 166 11.32 1.81 -1.67
C ALA A 166 12.15 1.99 -2.96
N GLY A 167 11.52 1.74 -4.13
CA GLY A 167 12.20 1.82 -5.42
C GLY A 167 13.01 0.58 -5.82
N ALA A 168 13.04 -0.49 -5.02
CA ALA A 168 13.65 -1.78 -5.39
C ALA A 168 12.91 -2.52 -6.53
N GLY A 169 11.72 -2.05 -6.90
CA GLY A 169 10.89 -2.67 -7.93
C GLY A 169 10.05 -3.84 -7.39
N LYS A 170 9.45 -3.68 -6.22
CA LYS A 170 8.53 -4.69 -5.64
C LYS A 170 7.39 -5.05 -6.58
N THR A 171 6.80 -4.07 -7.27
CA THR A 171 5.78 -4.26 -8.31
C THR A 171 6.30 -5.14 -9.46
N ILE A 172 7.57 -4.93 -9.86
CA ILE A 172 8.23 -5.75 -10.89
C ILE A 172 8.39 -7.20 -10.42
N MET A 173 8.84 -7.40 -9.18
CA MET A 173 8.97 -8.74 -8.59
C MET A 173 7.62 -9.46 -8.50
N ALA A 174 6.58 -8.74 -8.06
CA ALA A 174 5.23 -9.28 -8.02
C ALA A 174 4.69 -9.60 -9.43
N GLY A 175 4.88 -8.70 -10.41
CA GLY A 175 4.49 -8.91 -11.79
C GLY A 175 5.19 -10.11 -12.42
N LEU A 176 6.48 -10.28 -12.18
CA LEU A 176 7.27 -11.42 -12.62
C LEU A 176 6.75 -12.73 -12.00
N TYR A 177 6.48 -12.73 -10.70
CA TYR A 177 5.88 -13.88 -10.01
C TYR A 177 4.50 -14.24 -10.55
N ILE A 178 3.63 -13.23 -10.73
CA ILE A 178 2.28 -13.43 -11.32
C ILE A 178 2.42 -14.05 -12.72
N ARG A 179 3.30 -13.51 -13.56
CA ARG A 179 3.53 -14.00 -14.93
C ARG A 179 3.98 -15.46 -14.93
N GLU A 180 4.94 -15.83 -14.06
CA GLU A 180 5.39 -17.23 -13.92
C GLU A 180 4.25 -18.15 -13.48
N MET A 181 3.50 -17.78 -12.46
CA MET A 181 2.43 -18.61 -11.91
C MET A 181 1.29 -18.83 -12.91
N LEU A 182 0.93 -17.79 -13.69
CA LEU A 182 -0.06 -17.88 -14.76
C LEU A 182 0.44 -18.75 -15.90
N THR A 183 1.70 -18.58 -16.34
CA THR A 183 2.30 -19.34 -17.43
C THR A 183 2.38 -20.82 -17.09
N ARG A 184 2.73 -21.15 -15.85
CA ARG A 184 2.77 -22.53 -15.32
C ARG A 184 1.38 -23.09 -15.01
N ARG A 185 0.32 -22.29 -15.15
CA ARG A 185 -1.06 -22.66 -14.82
C ARG A 185 -1.25 -23.09 -13.35
N LEU A 186 -0.38 -22.58 -12.46
CA LEU A 186 -0.48 -22.81 -11.00
C LEU A 186 -1.44 -21.84 -10.35
N VAL A 187 -1.67 -20.69 -10.98
CA VAL A 187 -2.63 -19.66 -10.59
C VAL A 187 -3.44 -19.30 -11.84
N ARG A 188 -4.72 -19.08 -11.67
CA ARG A 188 -5.63 -18.59 -12.71
C ARG A 188 -6.18 -17.21 -12.36
N ARG A 189 -6.60 -17.02 -11.12
CA ARG A 189 -7.25 -15.80 -10.66
C ARG A 189 -6.38 -15.03 -9.68
N VAL A 190 -6.13 -13.75 -9.98
CA VAL A 190 -5.27 -12.86 -9.19
C VAL A 190 -6.04 -11.62 -8.79
N LEU A 191 -6.03 -11.30 -7.50
CA LEU A 191 -6.57 -10.08 -6.93
C LEU A 191 -5.42 -9.20 -6.43
N ILE A 192 -5.30 -8.00 -6.99
CA ILE A 192 -4.26 -7.03 -6.64
C ILE A 192 -4.93 -5.87 -5.90
N VAL A 193 -4.48 -5.59 -4.70
CA VAL A 193 -5.09 -4.66 -3.76
C VAL A 193 -4.06 -3.60 -3.34
N PRO A 194 -3.80 -2.59 -4.18
CA PRO A 194 -2.93 -1.47 -3.85
C PRO A 194 -3.71 -0.33 -3.19
N PRO A 195 -3.01 0.71 -2.64
CA PRO A 195 -3.60 2.02 -2.38
C PRO A 195 -4.20 2.66 -3.63
N ALA A 196 -5.19 3.55 -3.47
CA ALA A 196 -5.91 4.16 -4.58
C ALA A 196 -4.99 4.85 -5.60
N GLY A 197 -4.00 5.59 -5.13
CA GLY A 197 -3.03 6.30 -5.99
C GLY A 197 -2.12 5.39 -6.83
N LEU A 198 -2.01 4.09 -6.49
CA LEU A 198 -1.15 3.13 -7.19
C LEU A 198 -1.90 2.25 -8.21
N VAL A 199 -3.23 2.27 -8.24
CA VAL A 199 -4.06 1.43 -9.13
C VAL A 199 -3.67 1.59 -10.60
N GLY A 200 -3.55 2.84 -11.07
CA GLY A 200 -3.16 3.13 -12.45
C GLY A 200 -1.72 2.69 -12.78
N ASN A 201 -0.80 2.85 -11.83
CA ASN A 201 0.58 2.42 -11.98
C ASN A 201 0.68 0.89 -12.13
N TRP A 202 -0.01 0.15 -11.25
CA TRP A 202 -0.09 -1.31 -11.33
C TRP A 202 -0.63 -1.79 -12.69
N GLN A 203 -1.74 -1.20 -13.16
CA GLN A 203 -2.33 -1.56 -14.46
C GLN A 203 -1.35 -1.30 -15.60
N ARG A 204 -0.70 -0.13 -15.59
CA ARG A 204 0.27 0.25 -16.62
C ARG A 204 1.47 -0.71 -16.64
N GLU A 205 2.10 -0.97 -15.50
CA GLU A 205 3.28 -1.83 -15.40
C GLU A 205 2.97 -3.28 -15.80
N LEU A 206 1.88 -3.85 -15.30
CA LEU A 206 1.48 -5.21 -15.67
C LEU A 206 1.18 -5.35 -17.16
N ARG A 207 0.51 -4.35 -17.77
CA ARG A 207 0.21 -4.37 -19.19
C ARG A 207 1.45 -4.16 -20.05
N THR A 208 2.30 -3.18 -19.72
CA THR A 208 3.43 -2.79 -20.57
C THR A 208 4.64 -3.73 -20.41
N LEU A 209 4.94 -4.20 -19.21
CA LEU A 209 6.13 -5.00 -18.93
C LEU A 209 5.88 -6.50 -19.01
N PHE A 210 4.67 -6.94 -18.64
CA PHE A 210 4.34 -8.37 -18.53
C PHE A 210 3.25 -8.82 -19.49
N SER A 211 2.69 -7.91 -20.30
CA SER A 211 1.56 -8.20 -21.22
C SER A 211 0.34 -8.82 -20.49
N LEU A 212 0.08 -8.37 -19.27
CA LEU A 212 -1.03 -8.81 -18.42
C LEU A 212 -2.13 -7.73 -18.38
N PRO A 213 -3.22 -7.87 -19.17
CA PRO A 213 -4.34 -6.94 -19.13
C PRO A 213 -5.20 -7.20 -17.88
N CYS A 214 -5.16 -6.28 -16.93
CA CYS A 214 -5.95 -6.36 -15.71
C CYS A 214 -7.19 -5.46 -15.78
N LYS A 215 -8.30 -5.90 -15.18
CA LYS A 215 -9.52 -5.11 -14.99
C LYS A 215 -9.39 -4.28 -13.73
N ILE A 216 -9.56 -2.95 -13.85
CA ILE A 216 -9.74 -2.09 -12.68
C ILE A 216 -11.20 -2.19 -12.24
N VAL A 217 -11.42 -2.33 -10.93
CA VAL A 217 -12.75 -2.31 -10.31
C VAL A 217 -12.89 -1.05 -9.46
N THR A 218 -13.97 -0.33 -9.69
CA THR A 218 -14.33 0.90 -8.98
C THR A 218 -15.61 0.70 -8.15
N GLY A 219 -15.87 1.60 -7.22
CA GLY A 219 -17.13 1.58 -6.47
C GLY A 219 -18.38 1.74 -7.36
N ALA A 220 -18.25 2.37 -8.52
CA ALA A 220 -19.34 2.46 -9.51
C ALA A 220 -19.66 1.10 -10.14
N ASP A 221 -18.64 0.31 -10.46
CA ASP A 221 -18.82 -1.04 -11.02
C ASP A 221 -19.55 -1.94 -10.02
N ALA A 222 -19.19 -1.87 -8.73
CA ALA A 222 -19.85 -2.65 -7.67
C ALA A 222 -21.33 -2.25 -7.47
N ARG A 223 -21.69 -1.00 -7.71
CA ARG A 223 -23.08 -0.55 -7.68
C ARG A 223 -23.87 -1.00 -8.91
N ALA A 224 -23.23 -1.03 -10.08
CA ALA A 224 -23.84 -1.44 -11.34
C ALA A 224 -24.08 -2.96 -11.44
N GLY A 225 -23.23 -3.76 -10.79
CA GLY A 225 -23.33 -5.22 -10.82
C GLY A 225 -22.25 -5.90 -9.99
N ASN A 226 -21.98 -7.20 -10.21
CA ASN A 226 -20.86 -7.88 -9.57
C ASN A 226 -19.63 -7.87 -10.50
N PRO A 227 -18.61 -7.04 -10.20
CA PRO A 227 -17.42 -6.91 -11.05
C PRO A 227 -16.46 -8.10 -10.94
N PHE A 228 -16.62 -8.97 -9.93
CA PHE A 228 -15.75 -10.12 -9.65
C PHE A 228 -16.21 -11.41 -10.34
N THR A 229 -17.31 -11.35 -11.08
CA THR A 229 -17.85 -12.44 -11.89
C THR A 229 -17.82 -12.12 -13.38
N GLY A 230 -17.95 -13.14 -14.22
CA GLY A 230 -18.02 -12.98 -15.68
C GLY A 230 -16.65 -12.76 -16.37
N PRO A 231 -16.65 -12.35 -17.62
CA PRO A 231 -15.42 -12.22 -18.43
C PRO A 231 -14.49 -11.13 -17.88
N ARG A 232 -13.18 -11.40 -17.93
CA ARG A 232 -12.10 -10.53 -17.42
C ARG A 232 -12.09 -10.33 -15.90
N SER A 233 -12.73 -11.23 -15.13
CA SER A 233 -12.67 -11.18 -13.66
C SER A 233 -11.50 -11.99 -13.07
N ASP A 234 -10.65 -12.58 -13.90
CA ASP A 234 -9.54 -13.40 -13.44
C ASP A 234 -8.32 -12.56 -12.97
N LEU A 235 -8.07 -11.42 -13.61
CA LEU A 235 -7.01 -10.48 -13.21
C LEU A 235 -7.63 -9.14 -12.84
N VAL A 236 -7.73 -8.87 -11.55
CA VAL A 236 -8.44 -7.70 -11.02
C VAL A 236 -7.51 -6.84 -10.18
N ILE A 237 -7.58 -5.53 -10.41
CA ILE A 237 -6.97 -4.51 -9.55
C ILE A 237 -8.10 -3.69 -8.93
N VAL A 238 -8.07 -3.56 -7.63
CA VAL A 238 -9.04 -2.75 -6.87
C VAL A 238 -8.34 -2.12 -5.68
N SER A 239 -8.56 -0.82 -5.44
CA SER A 239 -7.93 -0.20 -4.28
C SER A 239 -8.45 -0.79 -2.97
N VAL A 240 -7.58 -0.82 -1.95
CA VAL A 240 -7.94 -1.35 -0.64
C VAL A 240 -9.17 -0.64 -0.07
N ASP A 241 -9.26 0.68 -0.25
CA ASP A 241 -10.37 1.50 0.26
C ASP A 241 -11.69 1.22 -0.49
N THR A 242 -11.62 1.06 -1.82
CA THR A 242 -12.79 0.64 -2.60
C THR A 242 -13.26 -0.75 -2.18
N LEU A 243 -12.32 -1.67 -1.93
CA LEU A 243 -12.66 -3.06 -1.57
C LEU A 243 -13.22 -3.20 -0.15
N CYS A 244 -12.77 -2.36 0.80
CA CYS A 244 -13.34 -2.25 2.15
C CYS A 244 -14.75 -1.66 2.14
N GLY A 245 -15.11 -0.90 1.11
CA GLY A 245 -16.43 -0.28 1.00
C GLY A 245 -17.54 -1.33 0.97
N ALA A 246 -18.59 -1.15 1.80
CA ALA A 246 -19.66 -2.11 1.98
C ALA A 246 -20.30 -2.62 0.66
N PRO A 247 -20.55 -1.78 -0.37
CA PRO A 247 -21.08 -2.27 -1.64
C PRO A 247 -20.13 -3.21 -2.38
N THR A 248 -18.82 -2.92 -2.37
CA THR A 248 -17.82 -3.71 -3.09
C THR A 248 -17.51 -5.01 -2.36
N PHE A 249 -17.37 -4.94 -1.03
CA PHE A 249 -17.15 -6.13 -0.21
C PHE A 249 -18.32 -7.11 -0.28
N ALA A 250 -19.56 -6.60 -0.28
CA ALA A 250 -20.75 -7.45 -0.46
C ALA A 250 -20.73 -8.19 -1.81
N ARG A 251 -20.22 -7.58 -2.89
CA ARG A 251 -20.04 -8.24 -4.19
C ARG A 251 -18.95 -9.31 -4.16
N LEU A 252 -17.84 -9.06 -3.44
CA LEU A 252 -16.78 -10.06 -3.27
C LEU A 252 -17.26 -11.28 -2.47
N ARG A 253 -18.18 -11.07 -1.53
CA ARG A 253 -18.80 -12.11 -0.67
C ARG A 253 -19.84 -12.96 -1.39
N ASP A 254 -20.28 -12.58 -2.57
CA ASP A 254 -21.29 -13.31 -3.35
C ASP A 254 -20.80 -14.75 -3.61
N PRO A 255 -21.61 -15.78 -3.33
CA PRO A 255 -21.25 -17.19 -3.58
C PRO A 255 -20.94 -17.52 -5.05
N ALA A 256 -21.35 -16.67 -6.00
CA ALA A 256 -21.04 -16.82 -7.41
C ALA A 256 -19.58 -16.41 -7.76
N VAL A 257 -18.87 -15.76 -6.83
CA VAL A 257 -17.47 -15.38 -7.03
C VAL A 257 -16.58 -16.61 -6.83
N GLU A 258 -15.90 -17.01 -7.90
CA GLU A 258 -14.88 -18.06 -7.81
C GLU A 258 -13.70 -17.54 -6.95
N PRO A 259 -13.06 -18.40 -6.12
CA PRO A 259 -11.91 -18.03 -5.30
C PRO A 259 -10.78 -17.40 -6.13
N TYR A 260 -10.15 -16.37 -5.59
CA TYR A 260 -8.88 -15.90 -6.11
C TYR A 260 -7.74 -16.77 -5.56
N ASP A 261 -6.90 -17.28 -6.46
CA ASP A 261 -5.77 -18.16 -6.10
C ASP A 261 -4.66 -17.38 -5.41
N LEU A 262 -4.40 -16.16 -5.90
CA LEU A 262 -3.37 -15.25 -5.39
C LEU A 262 -3.99 -13.89 -5.05
N ALA A 263 -3.71 -13.42 -3.85
CA ALA A 263 -3.96 -12.04 -3.44
C ALA A 263 -2.63 -11.31 -3.22
N VAL A 264 -2.51 -10.10 -3.74
CA VAL A 264 -1.35 -9.22 -3.57
C VAL A 264 -1.81 -7.94 -2.90
N PHE A 265 -1.29 -7.63 -1.73
CA PHE A 265 -1.50 -6.35 -1.06
C PHE A 265 -0.24 -5.50 -1.17
N ASP A 266 -0.38 -4.33 -1.75
CA ASP A 266 0.71 -3.35 -1.80
C ASP A 266 0.58 -2.35 -0.65
N GLU A 267 1.71 -1.80 -0.22
CA GLU A 267 1.86 -0.99 0.98
C GLU A 267 1.19 -1.64 2.21
N ALA A 268 1.53 -2.92 2.41
CA ALA A 268 0.88 -3.79 3.41
C ALA A 268 1.01 -3.27 4.85
N HIS A 269 1.95 -2.35 5.15
CA HIS A 269 2.04 -1.68 6.44
C HIS A 269 0.76 -0.88 6.77
N LYS A 270 -0.03 -0.48 5.76
CA LYS A 270 -1.35 0.18 5.92
C LYS A 270 -2.47 -0.77 6.35
N LEU A 271 -2.21 -2.07 6.38
CA LEU A 271 -3.11 -3.08 6.95
C LEU A 271 -2.92 -3.08 8.49
N ALA A 272 -3.40 -2.03 9.14
CA ALA A 272 -3.11 -1.78 10.53
C ALA A 272 -4.12 -2.45 11.47
N ALA A 273 -3.59 -3.10 12.51
CA ALA A 273 -4.30 -3.42 13.73
C ALA A 273 -3.43 -3.00 14.91
N ASP A 274 -4.02 -2.43 15.94
CA ASP A 274 -3.29 -1.96 17.11
C ASP A 274 -3.92 -2.47 18.40
N ARG A 275 -3.22 -2.32 19.51
CA ARG A 275 -3.66 -2.79 20.81
C ARG A 275 -3.83 -1.60 21.74
N ASN A 276 -5.04 -1.42 22.22
CA ASN A 276 -5.36 -0.40 23.19
C ASN A 276 -4.70 -0.69 24.56
N PRO A 277 -4.54 0.31 25.45
CA PRO A 277 -4.03 0.13 26.80
C PRO A 277 -4.83 -0.88 27.66
N ASP A 278 -6.10 -1.08 27.36
CA ASP A 278 -6.99 -2.07 27.98
C ASP A 278 -6.85 -3.50 27.39
N PHE A 279 -5.85 -3.71 26.53
CA PHE A 279 -5.57 -4.95 25.80
C PHE A 279 -6.61 -5.33 24.73
N THR A 280 -7.62 -4.51 24.47
CA THR A 280 -8.51 -4.74 23.33
C THR A 280 -7.76 -4.50 22.03
N VAL A 281 -8.04 -5.35 21.01
CA VAL A 281 -7.42 -5.21 19.69
C VAL A 281 -8.35 -4.38 18.82
N TYR A 282 -7.87 -3.23 18.40
CA TYR A 282 -8.52 -2.42 17.38
C TYR A 282 -8.03 -2.87 16.00
N LYS A 283 -8.97 -3.20 15.11
CA LYS A 283 -8.68 -3.61 13.73
C LYS A 283 -9.31 -2.60 12.78
N THR A 284 -8.50 -2.04 11.88
CA THR A 284 -9.04 -1.25 10.78
C THR A 284 -9.79 -2.14 9.78
N ASP A 285 -10.67 -1.56 9.00
CA ASP A 285 -11.41 -2.31 7.96
C ASP A 285 -10.46 -2.88 6.90
N ARG A 286 -9.35 -2.21 6.62
CA ARG A 286 -8.28 -2.70 5.73
C ARG A 286 -7.67 -4.01 6.28
N TYR A 287 -7.42 -4.07 7.58
CA TYR A 287 -6.89 -5.28 8.22
C TYR A 287 -7.93 -6.41 8.24
N ARG A 288 -9.20 -6.11 8.55
CA ARG A 288 -10.31 -7.08 8.51
C ARG A 288 -10.49 -7.67 7.12
N LEU A 289 -10.40 -6.83 6.07
CA LEU A 289 -10.40 -7.28 4.68
C LEU A 289 -9.26 -8.27 4.40
N ALA A 290 -8.04 -7.93 4.82
CA ALA A 290 -6.89 -8.79 4.63
C ALA A 290 -7.03 -10.12 5.40
N GLU A 291 -7.55 -10.11 6.64
CA GLU A 291 -7.89 -11.32 7.39
C GLU A 291 -8.94 -12.18 6.65
N ALA A 292 -9.96 -11.55 6.07
CA ALA A 292 -10.99 -12.25 5.31
C ALA A 292 -10.41 -12.98 4.08
N ILE A 293 -9.62 -12.28 3.28
CA ILE A 293 -8.98 -12.81 2.06
C ILE A 293 -7.93 -13.88 2.42
N ALA A 294 -7.16 -13.66 3.49
CA ALA A 294 -6.15 -14.62 3.98
C ALA A 294 -6.77 -15.88 4.62
N GLY A 295 -8.07 -15.84 4.98
CA GLY A 295 -8.75 -16.90 5.72
C GLY A 295 -8.39 -16.94 7.21
N ALA A 296 -8.06 -15.77 7.78
CA ALA A 296 -7.63 -15.58 9.16
C ALA A 296 -8.71 -14.97 10.06
N THR A 297 -9.88 -14.59 9.51
CA THR A 297 -10.94 -13.90 10.24
C THR A 297 -11.87 -14.87 10.95
N ASP A 298 -12.27 -14.49 12.17
CA ASP A 298 -13.35 -15.14 12.92
C ASP A 298 -14.62 -14.24 12.95
N ASP A 299 -14.57 -13.06 12.33
CA ASP A 299 -15.66 -12.09 12.30
C ASP A 299 -16.68 -12.47 11.21
N PRO A 300 -17.94 -12.79 11.59
CA PRO A 300 -18.98 -13.19 10.64
C PRO A 300 -19.31 -12.13 9.59
N ASP A 301 -19.15 -10.84 9.93
CA ASP A 301 -19.45 -9.73 9.03
C ASP A 301 -18.38 -9.59 7.93
N TRP A 302 -17.17 -10.05 8.20
CA TRP A 302 -16.04 -10.04 7.27
C TRP A 302 -15.71 -11.40 6.66
N MET A 303 -16.48 -12.44 6.96
CA MET A 303 -16.23 -13.79 6.46
C MET A 303 -16.55 -13.90 4.97
N LEU A 304 -15.59 -14.39 4.18
CA LEU A 304 -15.76 -14.76 2.77
C LEU A 304 -16.06 -16.27 2.65
N PRO A 305 -16.80 -16.71 1.60
CA PRO A 305 -17.02 -18.13 1.32
C PRO A 305 -15.76 -18.86 0.82
N TRP A 306 -14.67 -18.12 0.57
CA TRP A 306 -13.38 -18.60 0.08
C TRP A 306 -12.22 -17.85 0.77
N CYS A 307 -11.01 -18.35 0.63
CA CYS A 307 -9.78 -17.65 0.96
C CYS A 307 -8.72 -17.90 -0.11
N CYS A 308 -7.75 -17.00 -0.24
CA CYS A 308 -6.67 -17.15 -1.22
C CYS A 308 -5.69 -18.25 -0.79
N HIS A 309 -5.18 -19.01 -1.78
CA HIS A 309 -4.13 -19.99 -1.53
C HIS A 309 -2.78 -19.29 -1.33
N HIS A 310 -2.44 -18.39 -2.24
CA HIS A 310 -1.21 -17.59 -2.20
C HIS A 310 -1.52 -16.18 -1.69
N LEU A 311 -0.67 -15.66 -0.81
CA LEU A 311 -0.74 -14.29 -0.29
C LEU A 311 0.63 -13.65 -0.39
N LEU A 312 0.71 -12.50 -1.07
CA LEU A 312 1.91 -11.70 -1.21
C LEU A 312 1.64 -10.31 -0.62
N LEU A 313 2.39 -9.97 0.41
CA LEU A 313 2.38 -8.66 1.04
C LEU A 313 3.62 -7.89 0.62
N LEU A 314 3.45 -6.67 0.12
CA LEU A 314 4.52 -5.78 -0.32
C LEU A 314 4.56 -4.56 0.59
N THR A 315 5.73 -4.20 1.09
CA THR A 315 5.95 -2.95 1.84
C THR A 315 7.42 -2.58 1.85
N ALA A 316 7.74 -1.29 1.99
CA ALA A 316 9.12 -0.87 2.25
C ALA A 316 9.40 -0.76 3.78
N THR A 317 8.36 -0.57 4.57
CA THR A 317 8.43 -0.28 6.01
C THR A 317 7.62 -1.29 6.82
N PRO A 318 8.05 -2.56 6.91
CA PRO A 318 7.25 -3.61 7.57
C PRO A 318 7.08 -3.37 9.08
N HIS A 319 8.05 -2.71 9.71
CA HIS A 319 8.07 -2.41 11.14
C HIS A 319 8.12 -0.89 11.34
N MET A 320 6.95 -0.27 11.52
CA MET A 320 6.78 1.17 11.70
C MET A 320 7.07 1.64 13.14
N GLY A 321 8.06 1.05 13.80
CA GLY A 321 8.37 1.35 15.21
C GLY A 321 7.38 0.78 16.22
N LYS A 322 6.37 0.01 15.77
CA LYS A 322 5.34 -0.62 16.60
C LYS A 322 5.36 -2.14 16.44
N ASP A 323 5.58 -2.87 17.51
CA ASP A 323 5.69 -4.34 17.49
C ASP A 323 4.36 -5.03 17.15
N PHE A 324 3.24 -4.50 17.64
CA PHE A 324 1.94 -5.17 17.49
C PHE A 324 1.41 -5.11 16.05
N PRO A 325 1.42 -3.99 15.33
CA PRO A 325 1.08 -3.95 13.90
C PRO A 325 1.97 -4.87 13.06
N TYR A 326 3.28 -4.94 13.37
CA TYR A 326 4.20 -5.85 12.69
C TYR A 326 3.83 -7.33 12.91
N PHE A 327 3.52 -7.72 14.15
CA PHE A 327 2.99 -9.04 14.46
C PHE A 327 1.71 -9.34 13.66
N CYS A 328 0.81 -8.36 13.52
CA CYS A 328 -0.43 -8.53 12.78
C CYS A 328 -0.20 -8.86 11.29
N LEU A 329 0.81 -8.27 10.64
CA LEU A 329 1.19 -8.64 9.28
C LEU A 329 1.64 -10.10 9.19
N TRP A 330 2.44 -10.56 10.15
CA TRP A 330 2.88 -11.95 10.20
C TRP A 330 1.73 -12.93 10.44
N ARG A 331 0.75 -12.55 11.25
CA ARG A 331 -0.45 -13.34 11.49
C ARG A 331 -1.26 -13.58 10.22
N LEU A 332 -1.28 -12.64 9.27
CA LEU A 332 -1.92 -12.83 7.97
C LEU A 332 -1.22 -13.92 7.14
N LEU A 333 0.10 -14.08 7.27
CA LEU A 333 0.85 -15.11 6.55
C LEU A 333 0.61 -16.50 7.12
N GLU A 334 0.66 -16.65 8.44
CA GLU A 334 0.55 -17.93 9.15
C GLU A 334 -0.43 -17.82 10.35
N PRO A 335 -1.75 -17.70 10.08
CA PRO A 335 -2.75 -17.44 11.13
C PRO A 335 -2.79 -18.50 12.23
N GLU A 336 -2.56 -19.76 11.86
CA GLU A 336 -2.61 -20.88 12.81
C GLU A 336 -1.34 -20.93 13.67
N ALA A 337 -0.17 -20.73 13.08
CA ALA A 337 1.11 -20.78 13.78
C ALA A 337 1.38 -19.52 14.62
N LEU A 338 0.90 -18.36 14.14
CA LEU A 338 1.15 -17.05 14.74
C LEU A 338 -0.14 -16.45 15.34
N ALA A 339 -0.91 -17.28 16.04
CA ALA A 339 -2.17 -16.85 16.66
C ALA A 339 -1.97 -15.85 17.81
N THR A 340 -0.80 -15.84 18.46
CA THR A 340 -0.48 -14.97 19.60
C THR A 340 0.89 -14.31 19.44
N VAL A 341 1.11 -13.18 20.13
CA VAL A 341 2.41 -12.49 20.16
C VAL A 341 3.51 -13.40 20.73
N ASP A 342 3.21 -14.22 21.72
CA ASP A 342 4.16 -15.17 22.31
C ASP A 342 4.59 -16.24 21.28
N ALA A 343 3.63 -16.73 20.48
CA ALA A 343 3.93 -17.66 19.40
C ALA A 343 4.82 -17.00 18.33
N PHE A 344 4.58 -15.73 18.02
CA PHE A 344 5.42 -14.96 17.12
C PHE A 344 6.83 -14.75 17.65
N ASN A 345 6.98 -14.39 18.93
CA ASN A 345 8.29 -14.21 19.56
C ASN A 345 9.10 -15.51 19.60
N ALA A 346 8.42 -16.64 19.80
CA ALA A 346 9.01 -17.97 19.79
C ALA A 346 9.22 -18.54 18.37
N TYR A 347 8.76 -17.87 17.32
CA TYR A 347 8.83 -18.38 15.95
C TYR A 347 10.27 -18.39 15.44
N PRO A 348 10.79 -19.57 15.00
CA PRO A 348 12.19 -19.71 14.66
C PRO A 348 12.63 -18.77 13.53
N PRO A 349 13.82 -18.15 13.60
CA PRO A 349 14.35 -17.27 12.56
C PRO A 349 14.43 -17.94 11.17
N GLU A 350 14.75 -19.23 11.13
CA GLU A 350 14.79 -19.99 9.87
C GLU A 350 13.42 -20.15 9.23
N ALA A 351 12.37 -20.34 10.04
CA ALA A 351 11.00 -20.37 9.55
C ALA A 351 10.57 -19.00 9.04
N ARG A 352 10.98 -17.92 9.72
CA ARG A 352 10.73 -16.54 9.26
C ARG A 352 11.31 -16.27 7.89
N ARG A 353 12.55 -16.72 7.62
CA ARG A 353 13.22 -16.52 6.32
C ARG A 353 12.46 -17.09 5.14
N ARG A 354 11.59 -18.07 5.35
CA ARG A 354 10.75 -18.63 4.28
C ARG A 354 9.62 -17.67 3.87
N HIS A 355 9.20 -16.81 4.77
CA HIS A 355 8.05 -15.92 4.59
C HIS A 355 8.45 -14.45 4.43
N PHE A 356 9.74 -14.13 4.49
CA PHE A 356 10.19 -12.74 4.59
C PHE A 356 11.49 -12.52 3.85
N LEU A 357 11.50 -11.46 3.03
CA LEU A 357 12.71 -10.96 2.39
C LEU A 357 12.76 -9.44 2.54
N ARG A 358 13.86 -8.95 3.08
CA ARG A 358 14.16 -7.52 3.18
C ARG A 358 15.60 -7.28 2.80
N ARG A 359 15.81 -6.37 1.87
CA ARG A 359 17.14 -5.92 1.44
C ARG A 359 17.15 -4.40 1.34
N THR A 360 18.25 -3.81 1.72
CA THR A 360 18.48 -2.37 1.58
C THR A 360 19.02 -2.05 0.18
N LYS A 361 18.93 -0.79 -0.23
CA LYS A 361 19.46 -0.34 -1.53
C LYS A 361 20.96 -0.55 -1.67
N GLU A 362 21.69 -0.47 -0.56
CA GLU A 362 23.14 -0.68 -0.47
C GLU A 362 23.55 -2.13 -0.78
N GLU A 363 22.67 -3.09 -0.53
CA GLU A 363 22.90 -4.52 -0.81
C GLU A 363 22.58 -4.91 -2.25
N MET A 364 21.95 -4.01 -3.02
CA MET A 364 21.50 -4.31 -4.38
C MET A 364 22.58 -4.01 -5.40
N VAL A 365 23.02 -5.05 -6.10
CA VAL A 365 24.09 -4.98 -7.10
C VAL A 365 23.61 -5.46 -8.46
N ARG A 366 24.30 -5.00 -9.52
CA ARG A 366 24.14 -5.48 -10.90
C ARG A 366 24.81 -6.86 -11.06
N PHE A 367 24.64 -7.47 -12.24
CA PHE A 367 25.27 -8.76 -12.56
C PHE A 367 26.81 -8.70 -12.54
N ASP A 368 27.40 -7.55 -12.77
CA ASP A 368 28.85 -7.31 -12.72
C ASP A 368 29.36 -6.98 -11.29
N GLY A 369 28.47 -7.00 -10.28
CA GLY A 369 28.79 -6.68 -8.90
C GLY A 369 28.83 -5.19 -8.57
N THR A 370 28.58 -4.31 -9.54
CA THR A 370 28.52 -2.86 -9.26
C THR A 370 27.22 -2.48 -8.54
N PRO A 371 27.23 -1.51 -7.62
CA PRO A 371 26.03 -1.02 -6.97
C PRO A 371 24.99 -0.53 -7.99
N ILE A 372 23.72 -0.85 -7.79
CA ILE A 372 22.61 -0.34 -8.60
C ILE A 372 22.34 1.13 -8.29
N TYR A 373 22.35 1.44 -7.00
CA TYR A 373 22.04 2.78 -6.51
C TYR A 373 23.31 3.54 -6.15
N PRO A 374 23.41 4.84 -6.50
CA PRO A 374 24.51 5.67 -6.08
C PRO A 374 24.48 5.88 -4.57
N LYS A 375 25.64 6.20 -3.99
CA LYS A 375 25.74 6.55 -2.57
C LYS A 375 24.88 7.78 -2.29
N ARG A 376 24.05 7.69 -1.26
CA ARG A 376 23.27 8.82 -0.76
C ARG A 376 24.15 9.72 0.08
N GLU A 377 24.19 11.00 -0.26
CA GLU A 377 24.77 12.05 0.58
C GLU A 377 23.66 12.98 1.06
N SER A 378 23.63 13.21 2.36
CA SER A 378 22.68 14.12 2.99
C SER A 378 23.44 15.22 3.72
N ARG A 379 23.07 16.47 3.47
CA ARG A 379 23.66 17.65 4.10
C ARG A 379 22.56 18.50 4.71
N THR A 380 22.69 18.84 5.97
CA THR A 380 21.82 19.80 6.63
C THR A 380 22.41 21.19 6.48
N LEU A 381 21.63 22.11 5.91
CA LEU A 381 22.02 23.51 5.75
C LEU A 381 21.37 24.33 6.86
N SER A 382 22.19 24.93 7.72
CA SER A 382 21.74 25.85 8.75
C SER A 382 21.61 27.27 8.20
N TYR A 383 20.69 28.03 8.77
CA TYR A 383 20.51 29.45 8.50
C TYR A 383 20.10 30.17 9.79
N ASP A 384 20.43 31.45 9.89
CA ASP A 384 20.06 32.29 11.00
C ASP A 384 18.91 33.22 10.60
N LEU A 385 17.91 33.35 11.44
CA LEU A 385 16.77 34.24 11.19
C LEU A 385 17.22 35.71 11.26
N GLY A 386 16.69 36.51 10.35
CA GLY A 386 16.83 37.96 10.43
C GLY A 386 16.11 38.55 11.66
N PRO A 387 16.45 39.78 12.11
CA PRO A 387 15.84 40.35 13.32
C PRO A 387 14.32 40.44 13.26
N ALA A 388 13.76 40.74 12.09
CA ALA A 388 12.31 40.81 11.91
C ALA A 388 11.64 39.42 11.93
N GLU A 389 12.29 38.43 11.30
CA GLU A 389 11.84 37.04 11.33
C GLU A 389 11.93 36.46 12.75
N GLN A 390 13.04 36.73 13.46
CA GLN A 390 13.23 36.27 14.83
C GLN A 390 12.12 36.83 15.74
N ARG A 391 11.80 38.11 15.60
CA ARG A 391 10.73 38.72 16.36
C ARG A 391 9.36 38.07 16.07
N LEU A 392 9.04 37.86 14.79
CA LEU A 392 7.83 37.17 14.37
C LEU A 392 7.77 35.75 14.95
N TYR A 393 8.89 35.02 14.91
CA TYR A 393 9.01 33.67 15.47
C TYR A 393 8.75 33.65 16.97
N ASP A 394 9.38 34.56 17.72
CA ASP A 394 9.27 34.63 19.18
C ASP A 394 7.85 35.01 19.60
N GLU A 395 7.26 36.02 18.98
CA GLU A 395 5.89 36.48 19.30
C GLU A 395 4.83 35.41 18.91
N THR A 396 5.00 34.75 17.77
CA THR A 396 4.11 33.64 17.35
C THR A 396 4.26 32.46 18.29
N THR A 397 5.49 32.12 18.70
CA THR A 397 5.75 31.03 19.65
C THR A 397 5.13 31.32 21.02
N ALA A 398 5.18 32.58 21.48
CA ALA A 398 4.54 33.01 22.73
C ALA A 398 3.02 32.87 22.62
N TYR A 399 2.43 33.30 21.51
CA TYR A 399 0.99 33.12 21.21
C TYR A 399 0.60 31.63 21.25
N ILE A 400 1.31 30.77 20.47
CA ILE A 400 1.05 29.34 20.44
C ILE A 400 1.13 28.73 21.83
N ARG A 401 2.19 29.02 22.59
CA ARG A 401 2.39 28.50 23.96
C ARG A 401 1.27 28.90 24.90
N THR A 402 0.82 30.13 24.82
CA THR A 402 -0.25 30.65 25.67
C THR A 402 -1.56 29.91 25.43
N TYR A 403 -1.98 29.80 24.17
CA TYR A 403 -3.24 29.17 23.82
C TYR A 403 -3.19 27.64 23.91
N TYR A 404 -2.04 27.02 23.63
CA TYR A 404 -1.84 25.57 23.82
C TYR A 404 -1.96 25.19 25.31
N ASN A 405 -1.30 25.92 26.20
CA ASN A 405 -1.38 25.65 27.64
C ASN A 405 -2.80 25.86 28.17
N ARG A 406 -3.50 26.89 27.72
CA ARG A 406 -4.88 27.14 28.07
C ARG A 406 -5.80 26.02 27.55
N ALA A 407 -5.64 25.59 26.31
CA ALA A 407 -6.36 24.46 25.72
C ALA A 407 -6.12 23.16 26.50
N ARG A 408 -4.88 22.93 26.97
CA ARG A 408 -4.53 21.76 27.78
C ARG A 408 -5.25 21.79 29.13
N ILE A 409 -5.27 22.92 29.82
CA ILE A 409 -5.95 23.08 31.11
C ILE A 409 -7.46 22.85 30.97
N LEU A 410 -8.05 23.32 29.88
CA LEU A 410 -9.48 23.19 29.60
C LEU A 410 -9.85 21.86 28.94
N ASN A 411 -8.88 20.96 28.72
CA ASN A 411 -9.01 19.67 28.00
C ASN A 411 -9.63 19.84 26.60
N ARG A 412 -9.17 20.85 25.84
CA ARG A 412 -9.62 21.19 24.50
C ARG A 412 -8.67 20.60 23.44
N SER A 413 -8.96 19.41 22.97
CA SER A 413 -8.09 18.66 22.06
C SER A 413 -7.93 19.32 20.68
N ALA A 414 -9.04 19.80 20.10
CA ALA A 414 -9.02 20.49 18.81
C ALA A 414 -8.18 21.77 18.83
N ALA A 415 -8.27 22.56 19.90
CA ALA A 415 -7.48 23.77 20.03
C ALA A 415 -5.98 23.49 20.25
N ARG A 416 -5.62 22.39 20.93
CA ARG A 416 -4.22 21.95 21.07
C ARG A 416 -3.64 21.59 19.71
N LEU A 417 -4.40 20.86 18.91
CA LEU A 417 -3.99 20.47 17.58
C LEU A 417 -3.85 21.68 16.65
N ALA A 418 -4.77 22.64 16.70
CA ALA A 418 -4.66 23.92 15.99
C ALA A 418 -3.33 24.63 16.31
N MET A 419 -2.93 24.69 17.57
CA MET A 419 -1.66 25.31 17.96
C MET A 419 -0.44 24.52 17.43
N SER A 420 -0.51 23.21 17.36
CA SER A 420 0.53 22.36 16.76
C SER A 420 0.65 22.62 15.25
N ILE A 421 -0.45 22.79 14.55
CA ILE A 421 -0.48 23.15 13.12
C ILE A 421 0.16 24.54 12.90
N PHE A 422 -0.17 25.54 13.76
CA PHE A 422 0.48 26.85 13.69
C PHE A 422 2.01 26.74 13.82
N GLN A 423 2.50 25.89 14.74
CA GLN A 423 3.93 25.69 14.93
C GLN A 423 4.60 25.08 13.69
N ARG A 424 3.98 24.07 13.05
CA ARG A 424 4.49 23.47 11.81
C ARG A 424 4.53 24.49 10.67
N ARG A 425 3.46 25.28 10.50
CA ARG A 425 3.37 26.32 9.47
C ARG A 425 4.36 27.46 9.70
N LEU A 426 4.62 27.84 10.95
CA LEU A 426 5.66 28.79 11.30
C LEU A 426 7.07 28.29 10.90
N ALA A 427 7.34 27.01 11.12
CA ALA A 427 8.61 26.40 10.73
C ALA A 427 8.74 26.19 9.21
N SER A 428 7.63 26.14 8.48
CA SER A 428 7.61 25.95 7.03
C SER A 428 7.92 27.24 6.27
N SER A 429 7.05 28.24 6.37
CA SER A 429 7.29 29.54 5.74
C SER A 429 6.47 30.66 6.40
N THR A 430 6.98 31.90 6.33
CA THR A 430 6.25 33.10 6.77
C THR A 430 4.92 33.24 6.03
N TYR A 431 4.87 32.85 4.75
CA TYR A 431 3.64 32.91 3.96
C TYR A 431 2.59 31.89 4.45
N ALA A 432 2.99 30.66 4.76
CA ALA A 432 2.06 29.66 5.33
C ALA A 432 1.50 30.12 6.69
N LEU A 433 2.36 30.72 7.52
CA LEU A 433 1.91 31.32 8.78
C LEU A 433 0.93 32.46 8.54
N LEU A 434 1.22 33.40 7.62
CA LEU A 434 0.35 34.51 7.26
C LEU A 434 -1.05 34.01 6.89
N ARG A 435 -1.13 33.03 5.98
CA ARG A 435 -2.40 32.44 5.54
C ARG A 435 -3.18 31.82 6.71
N SER A 436 -2.49 31.17 7.64
CA SER A 436 -3.10 30.60 8.83
C SER A 436 -3.65 31.67 9.78
N LEU A 437 -2.90 32.77 9.96
CA LEU A 437 -3.33 33.91 10.77
C LEU A 437 -4.54 34.63 10.13
N GLU A 438 -4.58 34.77 8.79
CA GLU A 438 -5.72 35.32 8.06
C GLU A 438 -6.99 34.48 8.26
N ARG A 439 -6.88 33.15 8.13
CA ARG A 439 -8.01 32.23 8.39
C ARG A 439 -8.47 32.31 9.85
N ARG A 440 -7.52 32.39 10.78
CA ARG A 440 -7.81 32.54 12.21
C ARG A 440 -8.55 33.83 12.51
N LEU A 441 -8.07 34.96 11.98
CA LEU A 441 -8.69 36.26 12.14
C LEU A 441 -10.12 36.29 11.61
N GLY A 442 -10.34 35.77 10.39
CA GLY A 442 -11.66 35.66 9.78
C GLY A 442 -12.66 34.86 10.64
N LYS A 443 -12.16 33.77 11.27
CA LYS A 443 -13.00 32.97 12.18
C LYS A 443 -13.35 33.73 13.46
N LEU A 444 -12.37 34.42 14.06
CA LEU A 444 -12.60 35.23 15.26
C LEU A 444 -13.59 36.35 14.97
N ASP A 445 -13.43 37.06 13.85
CA ASP A 445 -14.36 38.10 13.40
C ASP A 445 -15.77 37.55 13.20
N GLY A 446 -15.93 36.39 12.58
CA GLY A 446 -17.22 35.71 12.40
C GLY A 446 -17.90 35.39 13.74
N LEU A 447 -17.16 34.79 14.69
CA LEU A 447 -17.70 34.46 16.02
C LEU A 447 -18.09 35.71 16.84
N ILE A 448 -17.25 36.76 16.78
CA ILE A 448 -17.54 38.04 17.45
C ILE A 448 -18.83 38.66 16.90
N GLU A 449 -19.02 38.64 15.58
CA GLU A 449 -20.22 39.18 14.93
C GLU A 449 -21.48 38.35 15.25
N GLU A 450 -21.37 37.02 15.27
CA GLU A 450 -22.46 36.13 15.66
C GLU A 450 -22.92 36.36 17.09
N ILE A 451 -21.97 36.59 18.03
CA ILE A 451 -22.30 36.91 19.41
C ILE A 451 -22.92 38.33 19.52
N ARG A 452 -22.34 39.33 18.84
CA ARG A 452 -22.86 40.70 18.85
C ARG A 452 -24.25 40.81 18.23
N SER A 453 -24.54 40.04 17.20
CA SER A 453 -25.86 40.00 16.57
C SER A 453 -26.88 39.15 17.32
N GLY A 454 -26.49 38.51 18.44
CA GLY A 454 -27.37 37.63 19.21
C GLY A 454 -27.70 36.29 18.58
N ARG A 455 -27.03 35.95 17.46
CA ARG A 455 -27.20 34.65 16.77
C ARG A 455 -26.50 33.50 17.50
N LEU A 456 -25.48 33.80 18.31
CA LEU A 456 -24.74 32.84 19.11
C LEU A 456 -24.62 33.37 20.55
N THR A 457 -24.92 32.54 21.55
CA THR A 457 -24.65 32.86 22.95
C THR A 457 -23.31 32.29 23.40
N GLU A 458 -22.69 32.85 24.44
CA GLU A 458 -21.43 32.33 25.00
C GLU A 458 -21.58 30.88 25.52
N GLU A 459 -22.77 30.51 25.99
CA GLU A 459 -23.08 29.12 26.40
C GLU A 459 -23.14 28.18 25.21
N GLN A 460 -23.76 28.62 24.10
CA GLN A 460 -23.82 27.86 22.86
C GLN A 460 -22.42 27.71 22.21
N LEU A 461 -21.59 28.75 22.26
CA LEU A 461 -20.20 28.69 21.84
C LEU A 461 -19.44 27.59 22.59
N THR A 462 -19.57 27.56 23.91
CA THR A 462 -18.94 26.56 24.78
C THR A 462 -19.48 25.15 24.50
N ALA A 463 -20.76 24.99 24.25
CA ALA A 463 -21.39 23.71 23.90
C ALA A 463 -20.94 23.21 22.53
N PHE A 464 -20.83 24.10 21.54
CA PHE A 464 -20.35 23.79 20.20
C PHE A 464 -18.88 23.29 20.21
N GLN A 465 -18.03 23.99 20.97
CA GLN A 465 -16.63 23.58 21.13
C GLN A 465 -16.49 22.20 21.79
N ARG A 466 -17.30 21.91 22.83
CA ARG A 466 -17.33 20.56 23.45
C ARG A 466 -17.82 19.49 22.52
N LYS A 467 -18.67 19.80 21.53
CA LYS A 467 -19.14 18.86 20.52
C LYS A 467 -18.03 18.52 19.52
N ILE A 468 -17.24 19.53 19.09
CA ILE A 468 -16.07 19.32 18.22
C ILE A 468 -15.03 18.43 18.93
N ASP A 469 -14.76 18.70 20.23
CA ASP A 469 -13.81 17.91 21.02
C ASP A 469 -14.23 16.44 21.22
N LYS A 470 -15.51 16.11 21.05
CA LYS A 470 -16.07 14.76 21.20
C LYS A 470 -16.24 14.01 19.90
N THR A 471 -15.87 14.58 18.77
CA THR A 471 -15.95 13.89 17.47
C THR A 471 -14.66 13.08 17.27
N PRO A 472 -14.68 11.74 17.47
CA PRO A 472 -13.46 10.91 17.43
C PRO A 472 -12.81 10.90 16.03
N ASP A 473 -13.62 11.03 15.00
CA ASP A 473 -13.25 10.82 13.60
C ASP A 473 -12.18 11.79 13.05
N VAL A 474 -12.15 13.03 13.54
CA VAL A 474 -11.19 14.05 13.08
C VAL A 474 -9.89 13.96 13.88
N PHE A 475 -9.99 13.60 15.16
CA PHE A 475 -8.84 13.51 16.05
C PHE A 475 -8.02 12.25 15.78
N ASP A 476 -8.69 11.11 15.58
CA ASP A 476 -8.05 9.84 15.26
C ASP A 476 -7.40 9.85 13.86
N ARG A 477 -7.97 10.62 12.90
CA ARG A 477 -7.38 10.80 11.56
C ARG A 477 -6.11 11.64 11.57
N LEU A 478 -5.99 12.62 12.45
CA LEU A 478 -4.84 13.55 12.50
C LEU A 478 -3.78 13.14 13.52
N THR A 479 -4.09 12.19 14.40
CA THR A 479 -3.15 11.57 15.34
C THR A 479 -2.79 10.13 14.94
N ALA A 480 -3.55 9.49 14.05
CA ALA A 480 -3.14 8.29 13.35
C ALA A 480 -1.99 8.66 12.42
N ASP A 481 -0.89 7.94 12.57
CA ASP A 481 0.38 8.14 11.89
C ASP A 481 0.22 8.60 10.42
N GLU A 482 1.06 9.52 9.99
CA GLU A 482 1.11 10.33 8.76
C GLU A 482 1.09 9.58 7.41
N GLU A 483 0.56 8.37 7.35
CA GLU A 483 0.52 7.49 6.18
C GLU A 483 -0.88 7.28 5.59
N GLU A 484 -1.78 8.25 5.76
CA GLU A 484 -3.10 8.16 5.10
C GLU A 484 -3.01 8.34 3.58
N PRO A 485 -3.93 7.70 2.80
CA PRO A 485 -4.00 7.82 1.35
C PRO A 485 -4.14 9.27 0.90
N GLN A 486 -3.69 9.59 -0.30
CA GLN A 486 -3.73 10.94 -0.88
C GLN A 486 -5.11 11.61 -0.79
N GLU A 487 -6.21 10.87 -0.92
CA GLU A 487 -7.57 11.39 -0.71
C GLU A 487 -7.83 11.79 0.76
N GLY A 488 -7.16 11.12 1.72
CA GLY A 488 -7.20 11.49 3.14
C GLY A 488 -6.40 12.75 3.43
N ARG A 489 -5.30 13.01 2.74
CA ARG A 489 -4.45 14.20 2.94
C ARG A 489 -5.09 15.49 2.44
N GLU A 490 -5.86 15.46 1.34
CA GLU A 490 -6.69 16.60 0.94
C GLU A 490 -7.79 16.88 1.96
N GLN A 491 -8.42 15.82 2.46
CA GLN A 491 -9.37 15.93 3.56
C GLN A 491 -8.66 16.40 4.83
N ASN A 492 -7.38 16.08 5.02
CA ASN A 492 -6.57 16.54 6.14
C ASN A 492 -6.17 18.01 6.00
N GLU A 493 -5.79 18.53 4.81
CA GLU A 493 -5.57 19.97 4.63
C GLU A 493 -6.86 20.77 4.88
N VAL A 494 -8.01 20.30 4.39
CA VAL A 494 -9.31 20.90 4.68
C VAL A 494 -9.67 20.73 6.16
N ALA A 495 -9.37 19.59 6.76
CA ALA A 495 -9.57 19.35 8.18
C ALA A 495 -8.60 20.16 9.05
N GLU A 496 -7.33 20.33 8.64
CA GLU A 496 -6.39 21.25 9.28
C GLU A 496 -6.89 22.70 9.24
N ASP A 497 -7.38 23.14 8.09
CA ASP A 497 -7.96 24.47 7.96
C ASP A 497 -9.22 24.64 8.83
N GLN A 498 -10.05 23.60 8.96
CA GLN A 498 -11.16 23.59 9.89
C GLN A 498 -10.69 23.61 11.36
N LEU A 499 -9.61 22.89 11.68
CA LEU A 499 -9.04 22.84 13.03
C LEU A 499 -8.33 24.13 13.43
N LEU A 500 -7.68 24.82 12.49
CA LEU A 500 -7.16 26.17 12.72
C LEU A 500 -8.25 27.14 13.22
N THR A 501 -9.52 26.80 13.00
CA THR A 501 -10.67 27.54 13.53
C THR A 501 -11.06 27.16 14.96
N GLY A 502 -10.43 26.13 15.56
CA GLY A 502 -10.68 25.72 16.95
C GLY A 502 -10.30 26.82 17.94
N VAL A 503 -11.26 27.34 18.68
CA VAL A 503 -11.10 28.48 19.60
C VAL A 503 -11.15 28.02 21.06
N VAL A 504 -10.29 28.58 21.90
CA VAL A 504 -10.24 28.30 23.33
C VAL A 504 -11.12 29.28 24.13
N ALA A 505 -11.38 30.46 23.55
CA ALA A 505 -12.13 31.53 24.19
C ALA A 505 -13.56 31.13 24.56
N THR A 506 -13.99 31.48 25.75
CA THR A 506 -15.31 31.16 26.29
C THR A 506 -16.21 32.40 26.41
N SER A 507 -15.66 33.59 26.18
CA SER A 507 -16.38 34.85 26.25
C SER A 507 -16.05 35.80 25.10
N LEU A 508 -16.91 36.76 24.84
CA LEU A 508 -16.69 37.83 23.85
C LEU A 508 -15.41 38.61 24.12
N ALA A 509 -15.11 38.93 25.39
CA ALA A 509 -13.90 39.65 25.77
C ALA A 509 -12.61 38.85 25.41
N GLU A 510 -12.63 37.55 25.61
CA GLU A 510 -11.51 36.68 25.28
C GLU A 510 -11.30 36.56 23.77
N LEU A 511 -12.38 36.44 22.97
CA LEU A 511 -12.32 36.47 21.52
C LEU A 511 -11.72 37.77 20.98
N GLN A 512 -12.13 38.92 21.56
CA GLN A 512 -11.60 40.22 21.19
C GLN A 512 -10.12 40.36 21.53
N ALA A 513 -9.69 39.88 22.71
CA ALA A 513 -8.29 39.91 23.12
C ALA A 513 -7.41 39.03 22.17
N GLU A 514 -7.88 37.84 21.83
CA GLU A 514 -7.18 36.99 20.89
C GLU A 514 -7.12 37.60 19.48
N ARG A 515 -8.22 38.20 19.02
CA ARG A 515 -8.29 38.90 17.74
C ARG A 515 -7.21 39.99 17.59
N VAL A 516 -7.00 40.82 18.62
CA VAL A 516 -5.96 41.85 18.60
C VAL A 516 -4.57 41.22 18.45
N GLN A 517 -4.27 40.17 19.21
CA GLN A 517 -2.97 39.49 19.11
C GLN A 517 -2.74 38.87 17.73
N VAL A 518 -3.77 38.26 17.16
CA VAL A 518 -3.67 37.68 15.80
C VAL A 518 -3.48 38.78 14.76
N GLU A 519 -4.12 39.94 14.91
CA GLU A 519 -3.97 41.10 14.02
C GLU A 519 -2.56 41.69 14.08
N ASP A 520 -1.98 41.80 15.30
CA ASP A 520 -0.59 42.24 15.48
C ASP A 520 0.41 41.28 14.83
N LEU A 521 0.26 39.96 15.03
CA LEU A 521 1.08 38.92 14.39
C LEU A 521 0.95 38.96 12.86
N LEU A 522 -0.25 39.19 12.36
CA LEU A 522 -0.50 39.31 10.92
C LEU A 522 0.18 40.56 10.35
N GLY A 523 0.22 41.67 11.10
CA GLY A 523 0.97 42.86 10.75
C GLY A 523 2.48 42.59 10.65
N LEU A 524 3.05 41.89 11.62
CA LEU A 524 4.46 41.49 11.60
C LEU A 524 4.77 40.54 10.44
N ALA A 525 3.94 39.52 10.19
CA ALA A 525 4.14 38.58 9.10
C ALA A 525 4.13 39.30 7.74
N ARG A 526 3.21 40.27 7.54
CA ARG A 526 3.17 41.09 6.33
C ARG A 526 4.43 41.95 6.16
N GLN A 527 4.98 42.51 7.24
CA GLN A 527 6.22 43.27 7.21
C GLN A 527 7.40 42.39 6.78
N VAL A 528 7.56 41.20 7.35
CA VAL A 528 8.63 40.26 6.97
C VAL A 528 8.52 39.88 5.50
N LEU A 529 7.33 39.54 5.02
CA LEU A 529 7.11 39.18 3.61
C LEU A 529 7.38 40.36 2.66
N ALA A 530 6.97 41.58 3.05
CA ALA A 530 7.21 42.78 2.24
C ALA A 530 8.71 43.17 2.15
N ALA A 531 9.49 42.88 3.20
CA ALA A 531 10.95 43.04 3.19
C ALA A 531 11.63 42.07 2.21
N GLY A 532 11.01 40.94 1.91
CA GLY A 532 11.53 39.96 0.96
C GLY A 532 12.71 39.15 1.47
N GLU A 533 13.10 39.32 2.70
CA GLU A 533 14.28 38.70 3.33
C GLU A 533 13.86 37.51 4.18
N GLU A 534 13.55 36.38 3.54
CA GLU A 534 13.26 35.12 4.24
C GLU A 534 14.52 34.25 4.25
N ALA A 535 15.18 34.11 5.40
CA ALA A 535 16.49 33.47 5.56
C ALA A 535 16.50 32.02 5.01
N LYS A 536 15.43 31.29 5.22
CA LYS A 536 15.26 29.91 4.70
C LYS A 536 15.22 29.90 3.17
N PHE A 537 14.50 30.85 2.55
CA PHE A 537 14.44 30.97 1.09
C PHE A 537 15.77 31.44 0.51
N GLU A 538 16.46 32.34 1.18
CA GLU A 538 17.80 32.79 0.76
C GLU A 538 18.78 31.62 0.74
N LYS A 539 18.68 30.71 1.71
CA LYS A 539 19.50 29.50 1.72
C LYS A 539 19.18 28.54 0.57
N LEU A 540 17.90 28.41 0.21
CA LEU A 540 17.51 27.69 -1.01
C LEU A 540 18.08 28.38 -2.26
N ARG A 541 18.02 29.70 -2.33
CA ARG A 541 18.59 30.48 -3.45
C ARG A 541 20.08 30.22 -3.63
N GLU A 542 20.87 30.19 -2.56
CA GLU A 542 22.29 29.83 -2.62
C GLU A 542 22.49 28.43 -3.27
N VAL A 543 21.71 27.44 -2.89
CA VAL A 543 21.79 26.09 -3.49
C VAL A 543 21.47 26.13 -4.98
N LEU A 544 20.42 26.87 -5.37
CA LEU A 544 19.99 26.96 -6.78
C LEU A 544 20.97 27.72 -7.65
N GLN A 545 21.79 28.61 -7.07
CA GLN A 545 22.79 29.39 -7.75
C GLN A 545 24.17 28.73 -7.80
N ASP A 546 24.35 27.60 -7.09
CA ASP A 546 25.60 26.83 -7.13
C ASP A 546 25.86 26.33 -8.55
N GLU A 547 27.06 26.60 -9.06
CA GLU A 547 27.46 26.24 -10.44
C GLU A 547 27.36 24.73 -10.69
N HIS A 548 27.57 23.91 -9.66
CA HIS A 548 27.48 22.45 -9.77
C HIS A 548 26.04 21.95 -10.01
N PHE A 549 25.02 22.70 -9.60
CA PHE A 549 23.61 22.29 -9.69
C PHE A 549 22.80 23.09 -10.71
N ARG A 550 23.42 24.11 -11.34
CA ARG A 550 22.72 25.08 -12.20
C ARG A 550 22.03 24.47 -13.42
N GLU A 551 22.58 23.39 -13.97
CA GLU A 551 22.03 22.70 -15.14
C GLU A 551 21.22 21.43 -14.73
N GLU A 552 21.24 21.07 -13.45
CA GLU A 552 20.59 19.87 -12.95
C GLU A 552 19.10 20.09 -12.67
N LYS A 553 18.36 18.99 -12.70
CA LYS A 553 16.98 18.99 -12.23
C LYS A 553 16.96 18.89 -10.72
N ILE A 554 16.18 19.75 -10.08
CA ILE A 554 16.08 19.81 -8.62
C ILE A 554 14.64 19.58 -8.19
N LEU A 555 14.45 18.62 -7.29
CA LEU A 555 13.18 18.33 -6.66
C LEU A 555 13.16 18.97 -5.27
N ILE A 556 12.18 19.84 -5.02
CA ILE A 556 12.02 20.58 -3.76
C ILE A 556 10.76 20.08 -3.07
N PHE A 557 10.92 19.49 -1.89
CA PHE A 557 9.79 19.05 -1.07
C PHE A 557 9.44 20.07 0.02
N THR A 558 8.16 20.28 0.23
CA THR A 558 7.58 21.07 1.33
C THR A 558 6.35 20.39 1.89
N GLU A 559 6.04 20.60 3.16
CA GLU A 559 4.86 19.98 3.82
C GLU A 559 3.55 20.64 3.38
N HIS A 560 3.53 21.98 3.27
CA HIS A 560 2.30 22.75 3.09
C HIS A 560 2.11 23.31 1.68
N ARG A 561 0.88 23.23 1.17
CA ARG A 561 0.50 23.82 -0.12
C ARG A 561 0.74 25.34 -0.15
N ASP A 562 0.44 26.05 0.94
CA ASP A 562 0.70 27.49 1.02
C ASP A 562 2.21 27.80 0.80
N THR A 563 3.11 26.96 1.33
CA THR A 563 4.56 27.08 1.10
C THR A 563 4.95 26.73 -0.33
N LEU A 564 4.31 25.71 -0.93
CA LEU A 564 4.52 25.39 -2.35
C LEU A 564 4.17 26.59 -3.23
N ASP A 565 3.00 27.20 -3.05
CA ASP A 565 2.55 28.37 -3.78
C ASP A 565 3.50 29.56 -3.59
N PHE A 566 4.02 29.76 -2.39
CA PHE A 566 5.04 30.76 -2.09
C PHE A 566 6.33 30.49 -2.85
N LEU A 567 6.86 29.27 -2.80
CA LEU A 567 8.09 28.88 -3.48
C LEU A 567 7.96 29.05 -4.99
N VAL A 568 6.88 28.59 -5.60
CA VAL A 568 6.64 28.73 -7.05
C VAL A 568 6.72 30.21 -7.45
N ARG A 569 5.99 31.11 -6.77
CA ARG A 569 5.98 32.55 -7.09
C ARG A 569 7.36 33.19 -6.94
N ARG A 570 8.10 32.84 -5.88
CA ARG A 570 9.45 33.38 -5.62
C ARG A 570 10.44 32.88 -6.68
N LEU A 571 10.38 31.61 -7.05
CA LEU A 571 11.21 30.99 -8.08
C LEU A 571 10.89 31.56 -9.47
N GLU A 572 9.62 31.83 -9.79
CA GLU A 572 9.24 32.54 -11.02
C GLU A 572 9.88 33.93 -11.08
N GLY A 573 9.85 34.66 -9.95
CA GLY A 573 10.52 35.97 -9.83
C GLY A 573 12.05 35.91 -9.99
N MET A 574 12.68 34.75 -9.75
CA MET A 574 14.11 34.52 -9.98
C MET A 574 14.46 34.15 -11.42
N GLY A 575 13.48 34.07 -12.34
CA GLY A 575 13.70 33.77 -13.76
C GLY A 575 13.43 32.33 -14.16
N TYR A 576 12.80 31.54 -13.27
CA TYR A 576 12.35 30.15 -13.59
C TYR A 576 10.91 30.11 -14.12
N ALA A 577 10.31 31.25 -14.48
CA ALA A 577 8.96 31.29 -15.05
C ALA A 577 8.83 30.34 -16.26
N GLY A 578 7.82 29.50 -16.27
CA GLY A 578 7.61 28.48 -17.31
C GLY A 578 8.60 27.29 -17.26
N ARG A 579 9.41 27.17 -16.19
CA ARG A 579 10.37 26.07 -15.99
C ARG A 579 10.20 25.38 -14.64
N ILE A 580 9.06 25.56 -14.00
CA ILE A 580 8.73 24.95 -12.72
C ILE A 580 7.57 24.01 -12.93
N ALA A 581 7.75 22.74 -12.60
CA ALA A 581 6.68 21.77 -12.40
C ALA A 581 6.27 21.80 -10.93
N PHE A 582 5.01 21.51 -10.64
CA PHE A 582 4.56 21.42 -9.24
C PHE A 582 3.51 20.32 -9.05
N ILE A 583 3.55 19.68 -7.88
CA ILE A 583 2.60 18.62 -7.52
C ILE A 583 2.12 18.83 -6.09
N HIS A 584 0.79 18.81 -5.90
CA HIS A 584 0.15 18.88 -4.60
C HIS A 584 -1.05 17.92 -4.51
N GLY A 585 -1.59 17.72 -3.32
CA GLY A 585 -2.67 16.79 -3.04
C GLY A 585 -3.93 16.99 -3.88
N GLY A 586 -4.31 18.25 -4.17
CA GLY A 586 -5.50 18.61 -4.94
C GLY A 586 -5.46 18.36 -6.45
N MET A 587 -4.40 17.73 -6.96
CA MET A 587 -4.28 17.42 -8.39
C MET A 587 -4.74 15.99 -8.66
N ASP A 588 -5.49 15.80 -9.74
CA ASP A 588 -5.85 14.46 -10.19
C ASP A 588 -4.64 13.70 -10.78
N TYR A 589 -4.82 12.39 -11.04
CA TYR A 589 -3.74 11.56 -11.55
C TYR A 589 -3.19 12.06 -12.91
N GLN A 590 -4.06 12.55 -13.81
CA GLN A 590 -3.63 12.99 -15.14
C GLN A 590 -2.85 14.29 -15.06
N GLU A 591 -3.28 15.20 -14.20
CA GLU A 591 -2.57 16.46 -13.93
C GLU A 591 -1.17 16.18 -13.35
N ARG A 592 -1.04 15.27 -12.40
CA ARG A 592 0.24 14.86 -11.82
C ARG A 592 1.15 14.23 -12.87
N GLU A 593 0.63 13.33 -13.69
CA GLU A 593 1.40 12.70 -14.76
C GLU A 593 1.90 13.74 -15.78
N ALA A 594 1.09 14.72 -16.14
CA ALA A 594 1.49 15.83 -17.01
C ALA A 594 2.65 16.65 -16.41
N GLN A 595 2.62 16.94 -15.10
CA GLN A 595 3.71 17.63 -14.41
C GLN A 595 4.98 16.80 -14.35
N VAL A 596 4.88 15.49 -14.15
CA VAL A 596 6.03 14.57 -14.18
C VAL A 596 6.67 14.53 -15.56
N GLU A 597 5.88 14.40 -16.61
CA GLU A 597 6.39 14.40 -17.99
C GLU A 597 7.01 15.75 -18.35
N PHE A 598 6.41 16.85 -17.91
CA PHE A 598 7.01 18.20 -18.06
C PHE A 598 8.35 18.30 -17.33
N PHE A 599 8.46 17.78 -16.11
CA PHE A 599 9.72 17.77 -15.37
C PHE A 599 10.74 16.79 -15.96
N LYS A 600 10.32 15.67 -16.52
CA LYS A 600 11.19 14.67 -17.14
C LYS A 600 11.79 15.17 -18.46
N LYS A 601 11.04 15.95 -19.22
CA LYS A 601 11.46 16.50 -20.50
C LYS A 601 12.75 17.33 -20.36
N PRO A 602 13.74 17.18 -21.27
CA PRO A 602 14.96 17.98 -21.23
C PRO A 602 14.67 19.48 -21.26
N VAL A 603 15.43 20.25 -20.49
CA VAL A 603 15.27 21.73 -20.41
C VAL A 603 15.42 22.39 -21.79
N ARG A 604 16.36 21.90 -22.61
CA ARG A 604 16.61 22.38 -23.99
C ARG A 604 15.40 22.18 -24.91
N GLU A 605 14.51 21.30 -24.57
CA GLU A 605 13.26 21.02 -25.30
C GLU A 605 12.04 21.70 -24.66
N GLY A 606 12.27 22.60 -23.70
CA GLY A 606 11.21 23.31 -22.98
C GLY A 606 10.64 22.56 -21.77
N GLY A 607 11.40 21.64 -21.18
CA GLY A 607 11.03 20.97 -19.93
C GLY A 607 11.37 21.80 -18.70
N ALA A 608 10.84 21.41 -17.54
CA ALA A 608 11.08 22.09 -16.27
C ALA A 608 12.47 21.76 -15.71
N ASN A 609 13.11 22.77 -15.06
CA ASN A 609 14.34 22.60 -14.28
C ASN A 609 14.03 22.18 -12.85
N LEU A 610 12.97 22.77 -12.29
CA LEU A 610 12.61 22.61 -10.89
C LEU A 610 11.26 21.91 -10.79
N MET A 611 11.11 21.07 -9.79
CA MET A 611 9.81 20.57 -9.36
C MET A 611 9.63 20.90 -7.89
N VAL A 612 8.53 21.58 -7.55
CA VAL A 612 8.13 21.83 -6.17
C VAL A 612 6.97 20.91 -5.85
N ALA A 613 7.09 20.12 -4.79
CA ALA A 613 6.10 19.10 -4.48
C ALA A 613 5.77 19.07 -3.00
N THR A 614 4.50 18.81 -2.69
CA THR A 614 4.13 18.36 -1.35
C THR A 614 4.34 16.84 -1.25
N ASP A 615 4.15 16.27 -0.07
CA ASP A 615 4.24 14.81 0.16
C ASP A 615 3.37 13.97 -0.80
N ALA A 616 2.39 14.61 -1.44
CA ALA A 616 1.58 14.01 -2.49
C ALA A 616 2.39 13.44 -3.68
N ALA A 617 3.61 13.95 -3.91
CA ALA A 617 4.52 13.41 -4.92
C ALA A 617 5.36 12.23 -4.41
N GLY A 618 5.33 11.94 -3.12
CA GLY A 618 6.08 10.82 -2.52
C GLY A 618 5.52 9.44 -2.87
N GLU A 619 4.26 9.35 -3.26
CA GLU A 619 3.59 8.09 -3.53
C GLU A 619 3.16 7.94 -4.99
N GLY A 620 3.54 6.82 -5.60
CA GLY A 620 3.05 6.43 -6.92
C GLY A 620 3.62 7.17 -8.12
N ILE A 621 4.61 8.04 -7.93
CA ILE A 621 5.23 8.85 -8.96
C ILE A 621 6.68 8.42 -9.16
N ASN A 622 7.08 8.20 -10.42
CA ASN A 622 8.47 7.85 -10.74
C ASN A 622 9.29 9.11 -11.05
N LEU A 623 10.10 9.53 -10.09
CA LEU A 623 11.04 10.66 -10.19
C LEU A 623 12.50 10.21 -10.18
N GLN A 624 12.80 8.94 -10.46
CA GLN A 624 14.15 8.36 -10.39
C GLN A 624 15.16 8.97 -11.38
N PHE A 625 14.70 9.74 -12.33
CA PHE A 625 15.56 10.48 -13.25
C PHE A 625 16.14 11.77 -12.63
N CYS A 626 15.66 12.20 -11.45
CA CYS A 626 16.17 13.33 -10.70
C CYS A 626 16.95 12.82 -9.48
N TRP A 627 18.23 13.18 -9.39
CA TRP A 627 19.12 12.73 -8.32
C TRP A 627 19.32 13.76 -7.19
N LEU A 628 18.98 15.04 -7.45
CA LEU A 628 19.16 16.12 -6.50
C LEU A 628 17.82 16.51 -5.87
N MET A 629 17.75 16.41 -4.55
CA MET A 629 16.54 16.69 -3.78
C MET A 629 16.84 17.67 -2.65
N VAL A 630 15.96 18.63 -2.46
CA VAL A 630 15.98 19.59 -1.34
C VAL A 630 14.70 19.38 -0.52
N ASN A 631 14.84 18.99 0.72
CA ASN A 631 13.74 19.05 1.69
C ASN A 631 13.70 20.47 2.26
N TYR A 632 12.76 21.27 1.78
CA TYR A 632 12.56 22.62 2.29
C TYR A 632 12.04 22.60 3.72
N ASP A 633 11.10 21.68 4.00
CA ASP A 633 10.68 21.36 5.35
C ASP A 633 11.29 20.02 5.78
N ILE A 634 11.62 19.90 7.06
CA ILE A 634 12.10 18.64 7.61
C ILE A 634 10.87 17.76 7.88
N PRO A 635 10.75 16.59 7.24
CA PRO A 635 9.66 15.67 7.56
C PRO A 635 9.76 15.24 9.03
N TRP A 636 8.62 15.14 9.69
CA TRP A 636 8.51 14.81 11.12
C TRP A 636 8.72 13.32 11.43
N ASN A 637 9.12 12.50 10.45
CA ASN A 637 9.40 11.06 10.59
C ASN A 637 10.89 10.77 10.61
#